data_c0c4b8981468a3566092b358d6824e08
#
_entry.id   c0c4b8981468a3566092b358d6824e08
#
_cell.length_a   1.000
_cell.length_b   1.000
_cell.length_c   1.000
_cell.angle_alpha   90.00
_cell.angle_beta   90.00
_cell.angle_gamma   90.00
#
_symmetry.space_group_name_H-M   'P 1'
#
loop_
_entity.id
_entity.type
_entity.pdbx_description
1 polymer ?
#
loop_
_entity_poly.entity_id
_entity_poly.type
_entity_poly.pdbx_seq_one_letter_code
_entity_poly.pdbx_strand_id
1 'polypeptide(L)'
;MTALAFLAISIYTFASNTAEAAAELRPYSAAAERGWTRPGSDSRPAAMTAPESRSFTTFRMTSARMTLADGNNVMVDVCDEGIFRVRISPRKEFEESLMERYGCLKTDWTPVKTTETKKGSEWTVSTGKYSLSVNKKTGAICLKDAKGGAVIREIRLLDNGDKLCGDLRETINKKWEDLNVIKNDGGIIGDDEGKLANVDKREIPGAMKISAISIRMEDGERFYGGGSTSRDHIQHRGELLRMWTTYQHTEIPMPFMMSSRGWGIYDNTTRKSFFDVGSVRKDLFNIVNTYDEADFYLMAGEDMPAVLNAYTAVTGRTYVLPKWAYGLCFGPNMREEQFDILHDAAMFRQIDVPCDVFWLEPQWMAKRYDFTTKKRWNYDRFSPEPYWVQDQYPKQLHHRLFIGKLRSMGFHLGLWLCEEYDLSLVEEDLVALREGRDTSGQEHWMDHLKNFMDQGVQGFKLDPARTIDSHPDWQYYNGKTDAEMHNLNQVLLPKQMAELGRNYNGKRTWHHYCGGWSGTQHWGASTSGDNGGGKTALYDQLNLGMSGFLNTSCDVMSVPRDLEMPSLHFGLFLPWVQINSWFSMMQPFYYDKPEQDIYRFYVKLRYSLAPYIYSMALEATQNGMPIVRSMPLTFPDDRTCDDMTYQYMFGPWYCVGIFTNEIYLPKGTWTDAWTGERIVSKGETFTREYPADRAGLLFIREGAIIPSQGDVSYLGTRPFDKVTLNIYPHGDSEFTMMDDDGESYGYEKGAIAKTLVECHEKGGVSKIIVNPVEGSFEGMPGTREYSFAVQNDGKATTVIVGGKELKEWTFEGGMIRFSLPAVSTSDRIVIDIK
;
A
#
# COMPACT_ATOMS: atom_id res chain seq x y z
N MET A 1 9.86 20.41 -25.43
CA MET A 1 8.75 20.81 -26.33
C MET A 1 7.84 19.65 -26.75
N THR A 2 8.20 18.41 -26.54
CA THR A 2 7.38 17.21 -26.87
C THR A 2 6.40 16.80 -25.76
N ALA A 3 6.68 17.15 -24.52
CA ALA A 3 5.81 16.82 -23.38
C ALA A 3 4.52 17.67 -23.30
N LEU A 4 4.58 18.91 -23.78
CA LEU A 4 3.41 19.81 -23.82
C LEU A 4 2.38 19.44 -24.89
N ALA A 5 2.77 18.71 -25.93
CA ALA A 5 1.85 18.29 -26.98
C ALA A 5 0.96 17.10 -26.55
N PHE A 6 1.43 16.24 -25.64
CA PHE A 6 0.63 15.13 -25.14
C PHE A 6 -0.42 15.54 -24.11
N LEU A 7 -0.11 16.55 -23.29
CA LEU A 7 -1.08 17.12 -22.34
C LEU A 7 -2.27 17.78 -23.05
N ALA A 8 -2.02 18.44 -24.19
CA ALA A 8 -3.07 19.08 -24.98
C ALA A 8 -4.00 18.07 -25.67
N ILE A 9 -3.52 16.87 -26.02
CA ILE A 9 -4.33 15.84 -26.66
C ILE A 9 -5.26 15.16 -25.66
N SER A 10 -4.81 14.93 -24.43
CA SER A 10 -5.66 14.35 -23.38
C SER A 10 -6.81 15.29 -22.99
N ILE A 11 -6.55 16.58 -22.90
CA ILE A 11 -7.57 17.61 -22.60
C ILE A 11 -8.54 17.80 -23.77
N TYR A 12 -8.06 17.69 -25.01
CA TYR A 12 -8.92 17.85 -26.19
C TYR A 12 -9.85 16.64 -26.41
N THR A 13 -9.39 15.43 -26.09
CA THR A 13 -10.22 14.21 -26.20
C THR A 13 -11.31 14.20 -25.11
N PHE A 14 -11.05 14.76 -23.92
CA PHE A 14 -12.04 14.89 -22.86
C PHE A 14 -13.13 15.93 -23.20
N ALA A 15 -12.74 17.08 -23.76
CA ALA A 15 -13.68 18.14 -24.12
C ALA A 15 -14.52 17.82 -25.37
N SER A 16 -14.01 17.06 -26.35
CA SER A 16 -14.75 16.69 -27.55
C SER A 16 -15.79 15.59 -27.30
N ASN A 17 -15.55 14.69 -26.37
CA ASN A 17 -16.51 13.63 -26.02
C ASN A 17 -17.72 14.13 -25.22
N THR A 18 -17.60 15.28 -24.52
CA THR A 18 -18.72 15.86 -23.77
C THR A 18 -19.73 16.56 -24.69
N ALA A 19 -19.31 17.06 -25.86
CA ALA A 19 -20.20 17.69 -26.83
C ALA A 19 -20.99 16.69 -27.68
N GLU A 20 -20.44 15.54 -28.01
CA GLU A 20 -21.17 14.47 -28.73
C GLU A 20 -22.18 13.71 -27.87
N ALA A 21 -21.90 13.55 -26.57
CA ALA A 21 -22.81 12.88 -25.65
C ALA A 21 -24.11 13.66 -25.36
N ALA A 22 -24.13 14.96 -25.65
CA ALA A 22 -25.31 15.78 -25.45
C ALA A 22 -26.36 15.67 -26.60
N ALA A 23 -26.03 15.06 -27.73
CA ALA A 23 -26.86 15.01 -28.93
C ALA A 23 -27.75 13.77 -29.06
N GLU A 24 -27.62 12.75 -28.21
CA GLU A 24 -28.36 11.46 -28.33
C GLU A 24 -29.39 11.19 -27.22
N LEU A 25 -29.82 12.18 -26.46
CA LEU A 25 -30.91 12.01 -25.50
C LEU A 25 -32.26 12.06 -26.20
N ARG A 26 -32.74 10.90 -26.71
CA ARG A 26 -34.17 10.72 -26.97
C ARG A 26 -34.88 10.38 -25.65
N PRO A 27 -36.05 10.96 -25.40
CA PRO A 27 -36.77 10.67 -24.17
C PRO A 27 -37.32 9.25 -24.22
N TYR A 28 -36.94 8.46 -23.25
CA TYR A 28 -37.52 7.14 -23.02
C TYR A 28 -38.95 7.28 -22.51
N SER A 29 -39.90 6.69 -23.20
CA SER A 29 -41.34 6.70 -22.85
C SER A 29 -41.61 5.90 -21.60
N ALA A 30 -42.44 6.43 -20.74
CA ALA A 30 -42.97 5.85 -19.50
C ALA A 30 -43.77 4.56 -19.77
N ALA A 31 -43.09 3.40 -19.75
CA ALA A 31 -43.72 2.09 -19.88
C ALA A 31 -43.15 1.02 -18.97
N ALA A 32 -42.61 1.37 -17.83
CA ALA A 32 -42.04 0.40 -16.86
C ALA A 32 -42.50 0.68 -15.41
N GLU A 33 -43.68 1.24 -15.19
CA GLU A 33 -44.34 1.18 -13.90
C GLU A 33 -45.30 -0.01 -13.88
N ARG A 34 -44.80 -1.22 -13.82
CA ARG A 34 -45.56 -2.36 -13.31
C ARG A 34 -44.82 -2.95 -12.14
N GLY A 35 -45.40 -2.72 -10.98
CA GLY A 35 -44.91 -3.12 -9.69
C GLY A 35 -44.59 -4.62 -9.60
N TRP A 36 -43.36 -4.92 -9.29
CA TRP A 36 -42.96 -6.22 -8.80
C TRP A 36 -43.20 -6.26 -7.30
N THR A 37 -44.22 -7.00 -6.88
CA THR A 37 -44.41 -7.37 -5.48
C THR A 37 -43.41 -8.49 -5.18
N ARG A 38 -42.52 -8.25 -4.23
CA ARG A 38 -41.64 -9.27 -3.67
C ARG A 38 -42.46 -10.41 -3.07
N PRO A 39 -42.07 -11.67 -3.26
CA PRO A 39 -42.50 -12.74 -2.37
C PRO A 39 -41.92 -12.43 -0.98
N GLY A 40 -42.75 -12.49 0.03
CA GLY A 40 -42.36 -12.15 1.40
C GLY A 40 -41.26 -13.02 1.90
N SER A 41 -40.10 -12.41 2.21
CA SER A 41 -39.17 -12.92 3.18
C SER A 41 -39.22 -11.98 4.39
N ASP A 42 -39.87 -12.41 5.44
CA ASP A 42 -39.70 -11.88 6.78
C ASP A 42 -38.24 -12.21 7.23
N SER A 43 -37.29 -11.49 6.72
CA SER A 43 -35.99 -11.36 7.32
C SER A 43 -35.79 -9.87 7.62
N ARG A 44 -36.08 -9.50 8.87
CA ARG A 44 -35.54 -8.25 9.42
C ARG A 44 -34.08 -8.16 9.05
N PRO A 45 -33.55 -7.00 8.61
CA PRO A 45 -32.12 -6.83 8.45
C PRO A 45 -31.47 -7.23 9.77
N ALA A 46 -30.47 -8.11 9.70
CA ALA A 46 -29.65 -8.41 10.85
C ALA A 46 -29.11 -7.08 11.34
N ALA A 47 -29.49 -6.69 12.54
CA ALA A 47 -28.95 -5.52 13.20
C ALA A 47 -27.42 -5.65 13.12
N MET A 48 -26.73 -4.59 12.70
CA MET A 48 -25.28 -4.48 12.86
C MET A 48 -25.01 -4.81 14.33
N THR A 49 -24.44 -5.98 14.58
CA THR A 49 -23.96 -6.30 15.91
C THR A 49 -22.81 -5.36 16.15
N ALA A 50 -22.94 -4.50 17.14
CA ALA A 50 -21.83 -3.74 17.65
C ALA A 50 -20.64 -4.69 17.81
N PRO A 51 -19.42 -4.31 17.38
CA PRO A 51 -18.25 -5.11 17.62
C PRO A 51 -18.26 -5.43 19.13
N GLU A 52 -18.00 -6.70 19.48
CA GLU A 52 -18.08 -7.20 20.85
C GLU A 52 -17.50 -6.17 21.79
N SER A 53 -18.28 -5.71 22.77
CA SER A 53 -17.85 -4.74 23.74
C SER A 53 -16.65 -5.33 24.49
N ARG A 54 -15.43 -5.05 24.01
CA ARG A 54 -14.24 -5.23 24.82
C ARG A 54 -14.43 -4.31 26.01
N SER A 55 -14.56 -4.89 27.17
CA SER A 55 -14.56 -4.15 28.41
C SER A 55 -13.26 -3.34 28.46
N PHE A 56 -13.38 -2.04 28.26
CA PHE A 56 -12.26 -1.12 28.41
C PHE A 56 -11.90 -1.07 29.88
N THR A 57 -10.99 -1.94 30.27
CA THR A 57 -10.19 -1.67 31.45
C THR A 57 -9.29 -0.53 31.03
N THR A 58 -9.55 0.66 31.56
CA THR A 58 -8.73 1.85 31.37
C THR A 58 -7.34 1.63 31.97
N PHE A 59 -6.47 0.98 31.20
CA PHE A 59 -5.05 1.01 31.48
C PHE A 59 -4.58 2.43 31.12
N ARG A 60 -4.20 3.22 32.13
CA ARG A 60 -3.66 4.56 31.87
C ARG A 60 -2.24 4.39 31.34
N MET A 61 -1.99 4.80 30.08
CA MET A 61 -0.63 5.08 29.60
C MET A 61 0.06 6.05 30.58
N THR A 62 1.38 5.94 30.69
CA THR A 62 2.16 6.97 31.41
C THR A 62 2.07 8.25 30.61
N SER A 63 1.37 9.22 31.16
CA SER A 63 1.08 10.49 30.55
C SER A 63 1.53 11.61 31.48
N ALA A 64 2.30 12.55 30.96
CA ALA A 64 2.75 13.72 31.72
C ALA A 64 2.33 15.02 31.03
N ARG A 65 1.72 15.90 31.81
CA ARG A 65 1.33 17.23 31.34
C ARG A 65 2.14 18.30 32.07
N MET A 66 2.59 19.30 31.33
CA MET A 66 3.35 20.41 31.88
C MET A 66 3.10 21.69 31.09
N THR A 67 3.31 22.85 31.78
CA THR A 67 3.29 24.15 31.13
C THR A 67 4.72 24.65 31.01
N LEU A 68 5.10 25.12 29.84
CA LEU A 68 6.40 25.72 29.56
C LEU A 68 6.45 27.20 30.04
N ALA A 69 7.65 27.78 30.06
CA ALA A 69 7.84 29.17 30.47
C ALA A 69 7.23 30.19 29.49
N ASP A 70 7.06 29.81 28.22
CA ASP A 70 6.39 30.61 27.19
C ASP A 70 4.85 30.56 27.27
N GLY A 71 4.30 29.73 28.13
CA GLY A 71 2.87 29.50 28.31
C GLY A 71 2.29 28.33 27.54
N ASN A 72 3.03 27.70 26.63
CA ASN A 72 2.58 26.52 25.95
C ASN A 72 2.37 25.35 26.91
N ASN A 73 1.36 24.55 26.67
CA ASN A 73 1.12 23.29 27.35
C ASN A 73 1.69 22.14 26.54
N VAL A 74 2.43 21.27 27.19
CA VAL A 74 3.00 20.05 26.60
C VAL A 74 2.39 18.84 27.27
N MET A 75 2.01 17.85 26.49
CA MET A 75 1.61 16.53 26.95
C MET A 75 2.48 15.48 26.27
N VAL A 76 3.04 14.58 27.06
CA VAL A 76 3.83 13.46 26.59
C VAL A 76 3.15 12.18 27.02
N ASP A 77 2.80 11.34 26.08
CA ASP A 77 2.25 10.01 26.29
C ASP A 77 3.31 8.97 25.86
N VAL A 78 3.59 8.00 26.74
CA VAL A 78 4.50 6.89 26.42
C VAL A 78 3.66 5.75 25.90
N CYS A 79 3.70 5.53 24.59
CA CYS A 79 2.90 4.51 23.90
C CYS A 79 3.56 3.13 23.94
N ASP A 80 4.87 3.07 23.72
CA ASP A 80 5.68 1.85 23.80
C ASP A 80 7.12 2.21 24.21
N GLU A 81 8.00 1.23 24.36
CA GLU A 81 9.39 1.44 24.78
C GLU A 81 10.13 2.46 23.90
N GLY A 82 9.85 2.49 22.59
CA GLY A 82 10.44 3.43 21.61
C GLY A 82 9.44 4.38 20.98
N ILE A 83 8.19 4.46 21.45
CA ILE A 83 7.14 5.29 20.85
C ILE A 83 6.62 6.31 21.87
N PHE A 84 6.78 7.58 21.55
CA PHE A 84 6.33 8.69 22.39
C PHE A 84 5.43 9.59 21.56
N ARG A 85 4.23 9.92 22.06
CA ARG A 85 3.40 10.97 21.48
C ARG A 85 3.66 12.27 22.24
N VAL A 86 3.84 13.35 21.51
CA VAL A 86 4.04 14.69 22.04
C VAL A 86 2.98 15.62 21.47
N ARG A 87 2.24 16.29 22.34
CA ARG A 87 1.29 17.31 21.96
C ARG A 87 1.69 18.64 22.58
N ILE A 88 1.67 19.72 21.80
CA ILE A 88 2.04 21.06 22.25
C ILE A 88 0.96 22.04 21.79
N SER A 89 0.39 22.80 22.69
CA SER A 89 -0.69 23.74 22.41
C SER A 89 -0.55 25.02 23.22
N PRO A 90 -0.85 26.21 22.66
CA PRO A 90 -1.00 27.44 23.40
C PRO A 90 -2.26 27.44 24.28
N ARG A 91 -3.18 26.52 24.04
CA ARG A 91 -4.42 26.32 24.78
C ARG A 91 -4.25 25.31 25.92
N LYS A 92 -5.13 25.39 26.94
CA LYS A 92 -5.16 24.37 28.01
C LYS A 92 -5.66 23.03 27.51
N GLU A 93 -6.63 23.02 26.63
CA GLU A 93 -7.17 21.80 26.03
C GLU A 93 -6.51 21.58 24.67
N PHE A 94 -6.15 20.32 24.38
CA PHE A 94 -5.62 19.93 23.08
C PHE A 94 -6.77 19.64 22.13
N GLU A 95 -6.59 19.95 20.84
CA GLU A 95 -7.57 19.58 19.83
C GLU A 95 -7.70 18.04 19.76
N GLU A 96 -8.91 17.55 19.55
CA GLU A 96 -9.16 16.13 19.38
C GLU A 96 -8.60 15.67 18.05
N SER A 97 -7.81 14.60 18.04
CA SER A 97 -7.35 13.99 16.80
C SER A 97 -8.50 13.24 16.13
N LEU A 98 -8.87 13.66 14.92
CA LEU A 98 -9.88 12.97 14.12
C LEU A 98 -9.42 11.57 13.71
N MET A 99 -8.11 11.36 13.54
CA MET A 99 -7.54 10.04 13.27
C MET A 99 -7.80 9.07 14.44
N GLU A 100 -7.71 9.53 15.69
CA GLU A 100 -8.04 8.71 16.86
C GLU A 100 -9.55 8.56 17.04
N ARG A 101 -10.31 9.66 16.91
CA ARG A 101 -11.76 9.65 17.06
C ARG A 101 -12.41 8.58 16.17
N TYR A 102 -11.93 8.45 14.96
CA TYR A 102 -12.47 7.52 13.98
C TYR A 102 -11.72 6.18 13.90
N GLY A 103 -10.83 5.92 14.86
CA GLY A 103 -10.15 4.62 14.98
C GLY A 103 -9.13 4.33 13.88
N CYS A 104 -8.55 5.38 13.30
CA CYS A 104 -7.48 5.26 12.31
C CYS A 104 -6.09 5.12 12.93
N LEU A 105 -5.96 5.36 14.23
CA LEU A 105 -4.71 5.18 14.99
C LEU A 105 -4.91 4.21 16.14
N LYS A 106 -3.84 3.54 16.52
CA LYS A 106 -3.81 2.69 17.71
C LYS A 106 -3.86 3.53 18.97
N THR A 107 -4.83 3.26 19.83
CA THR A 107 -5.02 3.91 21.15
C THR A 107 -4.91 2.95 22.34
N ASP A 108 -5.05 1.65 22.11
CA ASP A 108 -5.04 0.59 23.10
C ASP A 108 -3.62 0.05 23.36
N TRP A 109 -2.75 0.93 23.86
CA TRP A 109 -1.37 0.59 24.15
C TRP A 109 -1.23 -0.20 25.45
N THR A 110 -0.40 -1.23 25.44
CA THR A 110 -0.01 -1.93 26.66
C THR A 110 0.92 -1.02 27.47
N PRO A 111 0.62 -0.73 28.75
CA PRO A 111 1.48 0.12 29.56
C PRO A 111 2.89 -0.44 29.69
N VAL A 112 3.88 0.38 29.40
CA VAL A 112 5.29 0.05 29.58
C VAL A 112 5.81 0.59 30.91
N LYS A 113 6.81 -0.07 31.48
CA LYS A 113 7.45 0.38 32.69
C LYS A 113 8.24 1.66 32.43
N THR A 114 7.91 2.73 33.13
CA THR A 114 8.60 4.02 33.00
C THR A 114 9.20 4.50 34.31
N THR A 115 10.21 5.35 34.17
CA THR A 115 10.80 6.10 35.31
C THR A 115 10.82 7.56 34.96
N GLU A 116 10.25 8.38 35.85
CA GLU A 116 10.27 9.83 35.70
C GLU A 116 11.33 10.46 36.61
N THR A 117 12.03 11.48 36.11
CA THR A 117 12.98 12.29 36.87
C THR A 117 12.75 13.77 36.58
N LYS A 118 12.98 14.60 37.63
CA LYS A 118 12.91 16.07 37.54
C LYS A 118 14.20 16.66 38.07
N LYS A 119 14.94 17.36 37.23
CA LYS A 119 16.20 17.97 37.58
C LYS A 119 16.24 19.42 37.10
N GLY A 120 16.04 20.37 37.99
CA GLY A 120 15.91 21.78 37.65
C GLY A 120 14.69 22.03 36.75
N SER A 121 14.92 22.61 35.57
CA SER A 121 13.89 22.82 34.53
C SER A 121 13.64 21.60 33.66
N GLU A 122 14.42 20.56 33.76
CA GLU A 122 14.32 19.35 32.93
C GLU A 122 13.42 18.31 33.57
N TRP A 123 12.43 17.85 32.83
CA TRP A 123 11.64 16.65 33.09
C TRP A 123 12.03 15.56 32.11
N THR A 124 12.18 14.34 32.57
CA THR A 124 12.57 13.20 31.75
C THR A 124 11.71 11.98 32.07
N VAL A 125 11.24 11.29 31.07
CA VAL A 125 10.64 9.95 31.18
C VAL A 125 11.54 8.93 30.45
N SER A 126 11.79 7.80 31.09
CA SER A 126 12.58 6.70 30.54
C SER A 126 11.79 5.40 30.52
N THR A 127 11.86 4.67 29.41
CA THR A 127 11.32 3.31 29.26
C THR A 127 12.37 2.21 29.55
N GLY A 128 13.63 2.59 29.78
CA GLY A 128 14.75 1.67 29.89
C GLY A 128 15.52 1.53 28.59
N LYS A 129 14.87 1.53 27.42
CA LYS A 129 15.53 1.56 26.10
C LYS A 129 15.80 2.98 25.62
N TYR A 130 14.83 3.87 25.84
CA TYR A 130 14.91 5.26 25.42
C TYR A 130 14.45 6.20 26.54
N SER A 131 14.86 7.45 26.45
CA SER A 131 14.41 8.49 27.37
C SER A 131 14.09 9.77 26.59
N LEU A 132 12.93 10.35 26.87
CA LEU A 132 12.50 11.62 26.34
C LEU A 132 12.57 12.66 27.45
N SER A 133 13.23 13.77 27.19
CA SER A 133 13.32 14.89 28.13
C SER A 133 12.71 16.18 27.57
N VAL A 134 12.07 16.97 28.44
CA VAL A 134 11.49 18.27 28.12
C VAL A 134 12.08 19.30 29.04
N ASN A 135 12.70 20.33 28.50
CA ASN A 135 13.18 21.47 29.25
C ASN A 135 12.05 22.54 29.37
N LYS A 136 11.45 22.65 30.53
CA LYS A 136 10.31 23.56 30.77
C LYS A 136 10.63 25.04 30.54
N LYS A 137 11.90 25.43 30.62
CA LYS A 137 12.32 26.83 30.47
C LYS A 137 12.51 27.20 28.98
N THR A 138 13.01 26.27 28.15
CA THR A 138 13.34 26.52 26.75
C THR A 138 12.38 25.88 25.78
N GLY A 139 11.50 25.01 26.23
CA GLY A 139 10.63 24.18 25.37
C GLY A 139 11.37 23.07 24.61
N ALA A 140 12.69 22.96 24.76
CA ALA A 140 13.46 21.96 24.03
C ALA A 140 13.14 20.53 24.46
N ILE A 141 12.92 19.65 23.48
CA ILE A 141 12.70 18.22 23.65
C ILE A 141 13.91 17.48 23.10
N CYS A 142 14.35 16.44 23.82
CA CYS A 142 15.49 15.61 23.43
C CYS A 142 15.13 14.13 23.60
N LEU A 143 15.52 13.29 22.64
CA LEU A 143 15.38 11.84 22.71
C LEU A 143 16.76 11.19 22.80
N LYS A 144 16.96 10.29 23.78
CA LYS A 144 18.23 9.59 24.03
C LYS A 144 18.01 8.08 24.09
N ASP A 145 19.03 7.34 23.72
CA ASP A 145 19.10 5.89 23.93
C ASP A 145 19.40 5.54 25.40
N ALA A 146 19.39 4.23 25.73
CA ALA A 146 19.69 3.73 27.07
C ALA A 146 21.09 4.07 27.58
N LYS A 147 22.05 4.35 26.68
CA LYS A 147 23.42 4.73 27.03
C LYS A 147 23.59 6.23 27.22
N GLY A 148 22.52 7.00 27.00
CA GLY A 148 22.50 8.46 27.09
C GLY A 148 22.98 9.16 25.81
N GLY A 149 23.21 8.42 24.73
CA GLY A 149 23.50 8.95 23.41
C GLY A 149 22.27 9.69 22.83
N ALA A 150 22.49 10.85 22.23
CA ALA A 150 21.40 11.60 21.62
C ALA A 150 20.94 10.92 20.32
N VAL A 151 19.71 10.42 20.29
CA VAL A 151 19.00 9.97 19.09
C VAL A 151 18.51 11.21 18.33
N ILE A 152 17.82 12.12 19.03
CA ILE A 152 17.46 13.46 18.56
C ILE A 152 17.97 14.48 19.60
N ARG A 153 18.83 15.39 19.18
CA ARG A 153 19.44 16.35 20.12
C ARG A 153 18.47 17.42 20.58
N GLU A 154 17.65 17.90 19.67
CA GLU A 154 16.76 19.02 19.97
C GLU A 154 15.57 19.04 19.02
N ILE A 155 14.38 19.16 19.61
CA ILE A 155 13.13 19.50 18.93
C ILE A 155 12.59 20.72 19.61
N ARG A 156 12.11 21.70 18.86
CA ARG A 156 11.40 22.88 19.38
C ARG A 156 10.13 23.13 18.59
N LEU A 157 9.11 23.60 19.25
CA LEU A 157 7.97 24.23 18.58
C LEU A 157 8.29 25.72 18.40
N LEU A 158 8.18 26.19 17.18
CA LEU A 158 8.27 27.61 16.81
C LEU A 158 6.85 28.10 16.52
N ASP A 159 6.53 29.29 16.96
CA ASP A 159 5.24 29.92 16.72
C ASP A 159 5.26 30.88 15.53
N ASN A 160 4.11 31.43 15.21
CA ASN A 160 3.93 32.35 14.09
C ASN A 160 4.76 33.65 14.20
N GLY A 161 5.29 33.97 15.37
CA GLY A 161 6.15 35.14 15.62
C GLY A 161 7.63 34.88 15.37
N ASP A 162 8.05 33.62 15.26
CA ASP A 162 9.44 33.28 14.97
C ASP A 162 9.84 33.68 13.55
N LYS A 163 11.04 34.26 13.43
CA LYS A 163 11.58 34.64 12.14
C LYS A 163 11.66 33.45 11.17
N LEU A 164 12.03 32.25 11.64
CA LEU A 164 12.12 31.05 10.83
C LEU A 164 10.75 30.66 10.28
N CYS A 165 9.67 30.82 11.06
CA CYS A 165 8.30 30.58 10.55
C CYS A 165 7.94 31.55 9.41
N GLY A 166 8.40 32.80 9.47
CA GLY A 166 8.28 33.78 8.39
C GLY A 166 9.03 33.34 7.13
N ASP A 167 10.30 32.94 7.29
CA ASP A 167 11.16 32.48 6.20
C ASP A 167 10.59 31.23 5.54
N LEU A 168 10.08 30.28 6.34
CA LEU A 168 9.41 29.05 5.87
C LEU A 168 8.14 29.37 5.07
N ARG A 169 7.27 30.25 5.60
CA ARG A 169 6.04 30.69 4.93
C ARG A 169 6.35 31.28 3.55
N GLU A 170 7.34 32.18 3.49
CA GLU A 170 7.75 32.82 2.24
C GLU A 170 8.25 31.78 1.23
N THR A 171 9.12 30.88 1.67
CA THR A 171 9.69 29.82 0.81
C THR A 171 8.62 28.87 0.30
N ILE A 172 7.69 28.43 1.17
CA ILE A 172 6.57 27.56 0.81
C ILE A 172 5.69 28.24 -0.24
N ASN A 173 5.24 29.45 0.03
CA ASN A 173 4.39 30.20 -0.89
C ASN A 173 5.06 30.43 -2.25
N LYS A 174 6.38 30.68 -2.27
CA LYS A 174 7.15 30.87 -3.50
C LYS A 174 7.29 29.57 -4.28
N LYS A 175 7.54 28.43 -3.61
CA LYS A 175 7.72 27.14 -4.30
C LYS A 175 6.51 26.73 -5.11
N TRP A 176 5.32 27.05 -4.60
CA TRP A 176 4.04 26.71 -5.26
C TRP A 176 3.27 27.91 -5.81
N GLU A 177 3.95 29.06 -6.04
CA GLU A 177 3.34 30.29 -6.55
C GLU A 177 2.69 30.11 -7.92
N ASP A 178 3.33 29.36 -8.81
CA ASP A 178 2.85 29.08 -10.17
C ASP A 178 1.80 27.97 -10.24
N LEU A 179 1.67 27.18 -9.18
CA LEU A 179 0.60 26.21 -9.06
C LEU A 179 -0.67 26.99 -8.74
N ASN A 180 -1.57 27.07 -9.69
CA ASN A 180 -2.94 27.46 -9.39
C ASN A 180 -3.51 26.32 -8.52
N VAL A 181 -3.26 26.40 -7.21
CA VAL A 181 -3.48 25.37 -6.21
C VAL A 181 -4.89 24.79 -6.31
N ILE A 182 -5.83 25.64 -6.67
CA ILE A 182 -7.24 25.29 -6.85
C ILE A 182 -7.49 24.54 -8.17
N LYS A 183 -6.81 24.90 -9.25
CA LYS A 183 -6.95 24.20 -10.56
C LYS A 183 -6.17 22.88 -10.63
N ASN A 184 -5.12 22.74 -9.83
CA ASN A 184 -4.24 21.58 -9.86
C ASN A 184 -4.51 20.59 -8.73
N ASP A 185 -5.40 20.93 -7.80
CA ASP A 185 -5.79 20.03 -6.70
C ASP A 185 -6.91 19.06 -7.11
N GLY A 186 -6.95 18.61 -8.35
CA GLY A 186 -7.87 17.59 -8.75
C GLY A 186 -8.72 17.87 -9.96
N GLY A 187 -8.42 18.94 -10.67
CA GLY A 187 -9.16 19.28 -11.88
C GLY A 187 -10.62 19.52 -11.59
N ILE A 188 -10.97 20.73 -11.18
CA ILE A 188 -12.36 21.13 -10.93
C ILE A 188 -13.23 20.73 -12.13
N ILE A 189 -13.96 19.65 -11.96
CA ILE A 189 -15.00 19.26 -12.88
C ILE A 189 -16.29 19.90 -12.38
N GLY A 190 -16.55 21.16 -12.80
CA GLY A 190 -17.83 21.79 -12.57
C GLY A 190 -17.83 23.23 -12.01
N ASP A 191 -18.98 23.68 -11.57
CA ASP A 191 -19.39 25.07 -11.32
C ASP A 191 -18.67 25.84 -10.18
N ASP A 192 -17.61 25.31 -9.60
CA ASP A 192 -16.94 25.89 -8.43
C ASP A 192 -15.87 26.94 -8.77
N GLU A 193 -15.44 27.06 -10.04
CA GLU A 193 -14.46 28.09 -10.45
C GLU A 193 -14.88 29.50 -10.04
N GLY A 194 -16.17 29.80 -10.09
CA GLY A 194 -16.73 31.11 -9.70
C GLY A 194 -16.71 31.35 -8.19
N LYS A 195 -16.88 30.32 -7.38
CA LYS A 195 -16.89 30.42 -5.91
C LYS A 195 -15.49 30.65 -5.35
N LEU A 196 -14.47 30.16 -6.03
CA LEU A 196 -13.06 30.19 -5.62
C LEU A 196 -12.33 31.47 -6.09
N ALA A 197 -12.98 32.34 -6.85
CA ALA A 197 -12.39 33.56 -7.39
C ALA A 197 -11.84 34.54 -6.32
N ASN A 198 -12.39 34.50 -5.11
CA ASN A 198 -12.02 35.36 -4.00
C ASN A 198 -11.20 34.68 -2.89
N VAL A 199 -10.80 33.42 -3.07
CA VAL A 199 -9.98 32.70 -2.08
C VAL A 199 -8.52 33.07 -2.25
N ASP A 200 -7.80 33.27 -1.15
CA ASP A 200 -6.35 33.49 -1.15
C ASP A 200 -5.67 32.19 -1.62
N LYS A 201 -5.07 32.25 -2.82
CA LYS A 201 -4.48 31.10 -3.51
C LYS A 201 -3.09 30.68 -2.99
N ARG A 202 -2.56 31.41 -2.01
CA ARG A 202 -1.28 31.03 -1.41
C ARG A 202 -1.44 29.78 -0.55
N GLU A 203 -0.42 28.94 -0.53
CA GLU A 203 -0.40 27.73 0.31
C GLU A 203 -0.61 28.07 1.79
N ILE A 204 0.04 29.15 2.25
CA ILE A 204 -0.09 29.67 3.62
C ILE A 204 -0.46 31.15 3.57
N PRO A 205 -1.76 31.50 3.55
CA PRO A 205 -2.22 32.89 3.60
C PRO A 205 -1.64 33.66 4.78
N GLY A 206 -1.44 34.97 4.63
CA GLY A 206 -0.83 35.78 5.67
C GLY A 206 -1.57 35.81 7.02
N ALA A 207 -2.91 35.69 6.96
CA ALA A 207 -3.76 35.66 8.16
C ALA A 207 -3.77 34.27 8.86
N MET A 208 -3.29 33.22 8.19
CA MET A 208 -3.27 31.86 8.74
C MET A 208 -2.21 31.73 9.82
N LYS A 209 -2.60 31.22 10.97
CA LYS A 209 -1.65 30.84 12.02
C LYS A 209 -0.91 29.58 11.63
N ILE A 210 0.37 29.55 11.90
CA ILE A 210 1.20 28.36 11.69
C ILE A 210 2.01 28.06 12.93
N SER A 211 2.40 26.82 13.08
CA SER A 211 3.46 26.38 13.98
C SER A 211 4.50 25.58 13.19
N ALA A 212 5.72 25.49 13.70
CA ALA A 212 6.72 24.64 13.11
C ALA A 212 7.41 23.77 14.19
N ILE A 213 7.40 22.46 13.97
CA ILE A 213 8.21 21.50 14.73
C ILE A 213 9.61 21.54 14.09
N SER A 214 10.58 22.14 14.76
CA SER A 214 11.95 22.29 14.27
C SER A 214 12.88 21.28 14.93
N ILE A 215 13.49 20.41 14.15
CA ILE A 215 14.35 19.30 14.58
C ILE A 215 15.77 19.56 14.09
N ARG A 216 16.74 19.46 15.00
CA ARG A 216 18.14 19.60 14.63
C ARG A 216 18.66 18.33 13.96
N MET A 217 19.12 18.46 12.73
CA MET A 217 19.73 17.37 11.96
C MET A 217 21.23 17.23 12.28
N GLU A 218 21.72 16.00 12.21
CA GLU A 218 23.17 15.70 12.30
C GLU A 218 23.83 15.73 10.92
N ASP A 219 25.14 15.88 10.89
CA ASP A 219 25.91 15.84 9.66
C ASP A 219 25.83 14.45 9.01
N GLY A 220 25.58 14.42 7.70
CA GLY A 220 25.45 13.18 6.93
C GLY A 220 24.21 12.34 7.22
N GLU A 221 23.30 12.84 8.06
CA GLU A 221 21.99 12.21 8.30
C GLU A 221 21.12 12.26 7.04
N ARG A 222 20.42 11.18 6.74
CA ARG A 222 19.55 11.01 5.57
C ARG A 222 18.11 10.82 6.03
N PHE A 223 17.18 11.24 5.18
CA PHE A 223 15.75 11.24 5.52
C PHE A 223 14.93 10.57 4.41
N TYR A 224 14.02 9.68 4.80
CA TYR A 224 13.22 8.85 3.92
C TYR A 224 11.76 8.82 4.40
N GLY A 225 10.83 8.64 3.46
CA GLY A 225 9.40 8.60 3.77
C GLY A 225 8.63 9.64 2.97
N GLY A 226 7.61 10.25 3.58
CA GLY A 226 6.80 11.29 2.93
C GLY A 226 5.76 10.79 1.94
N GLY A 227 5.72 9.50 1.62
CA GLY A 227 4.83 8.96 0.61
C GLY A 227 5.14 9.49 -0.80
N SER A 228 4.15 9.61 -1.67
CA SER A 228 4.32 10.05 -3.07
C SER A 228 4.50 11.57 -3.21
N THR A 229 5.40 12.18 -2.44
CA THR A 229 5.62 13.65 -2.41
C THR A 229 6.79 14.13 -3.25
N SER A 230 7.69 13.24 -3.67
CA SER A 230 8.82 13.55 -4.54
C SER A 230 8.82 12.66 -5.77
N ARG A 231 9.16 13.21 -6.92
CA ARG A 231 9.27 12.51 -8.21
C ARG A 231 10.68 12.50 -8.78
N ASP A 232 11.65 12.91 -7.97
CA ASP A 232 13.06 13.01 -8.36
C ASP A 232 13.97 12.28 -7.37
N HIS A 233 13.57 12.18 -6.09
CA HIS A 233 14.41 11.69 -5.01
C HIS A 233 13.66 10.72 -4.10
N ILE A 234 14.40 9.83 -3.46
CA ILE A 234 13.95 9.02 -2.32
C ILE A 234 14.61 9.46 -1.02
N GLN A 235 15.76 10.13 -1.11
CA GLN A 235 16.45 10.78 0.00
C GLN A 235 16.10 12.26 0.03
N HIS A 236 15.42 12.74 1.07
CA HIS A 236 14.75 14.05 1.08
C HIS A 236 15.54 15.19 1.74
N ARG A 237 16.77 14.95 2.22
CA ARG A 237 17.56 16.08 2.78
C ARG A 237 17.83 17.14 1.71
N GLY A 238 17.44 18.36 2.01
CA GLY A 238 17.46 19.50 1.08
C GLY A 238 16.13 19.76 0.38
N GLU A 239 15.14 18.88 0.55
CA GLU A 239 13.83 18.98 -0.08
C GLU A 239 12.83 19.76 0.77
N LEU A 240 11.83 20.31 0.11
CA LEU A 240 10.62 20.87 0.73
C LEU A 240 9.42 20.11 0.14
N LEU A 241 8.69 19.39 0.98
CA LEU A 241 7.60 18.49 0.61
C LEU A 241 6.26 19.03 1.08
N ARG A 242 5.19 18.77 0.33
CA ARG A 242 3.82 19.17 0.67
C ARG A 242 3.01 17.94 1.08
N MET A 243 2.50 17.94 2.29
CA MET A 243 1.60 16.91 2.82
C MET A 243 0.15 17.35 2.60
N TRP A 244 -0.33 17.13 1.38
CA TRP A 244 -1.68 17.42 0.95
C TRP A 244 -2.00 16.58 -0.27
N THR A 245 -3.05 15.78 -0.20
CA THR A 245 -3.43 14.87 -1.28
C THR A 245 -3.93 15.67 -2.48
N THR A 246 -3.40 15.38 -3.66
CA THR A 246 -3.80 16.03 -4.92
C THR A 246 -3.75 15.04 -6.06
N TYR A 247 -4.67 15.19 -7.01
CA TYR A 247 -4.74 14.30 -8.16
C TYR A 247 -3.52 14.46 -9.08
N GLN A 248 -2.93 13.36 -9.50
CA GLN A 248 -1.77 13.27 -10.41
C GLN A 248 -0.47 13.96 -9.93
N HIS A 249 -0.42 14.51 -8.73
CA HIS A 249 0.78 15.17 -8.21
C HIS A 249 1.28 14.56 -6.92
N THR A 250 0.44 14.52 -5.89
CA THR A 250 0.78 14.05 -4.56
C THR A 250 -0.38 13.19 -4.08
N GLU A 251 -0.57 12.03 -4.69
CA GLU A 251 -1.78 11.22 -4.47
C GLU A 251 -1.79 10.54 -3.10
N ILE A 252 -0.63 10.13 -2.62
CA ILE A 252 -0.50 9.38 -1.37
C ILE A 252 0.60 10.02 -0.51
N PRO A 253 0.42 11.29 -0.06
CA PRO A 253 1.36 11.89 0.88
C PRO A 253 1.20 11.24 2.24
N MET A 254 2.32 11.00 2.92
CA MET A 254 2.34 10.43 4.26
C MET A 254 3.14 11.34 5.17
N PRO A 255 2.54 12.02 6.15
CA PRO A 255 3.24 12.94 7.06
C PRO A 255 4.14 12.19 8.05
N PHE A 256 4.96 11.31 7.52
CA PHE A 256 5.94 10.49 8.21
C PHE A 256 7.31 10.63 7.55
N MET A 257 8.33 10.84 8.38
CA MET A 257 9.71 10.86 7.94
C MET A 257 10.58 10.06 8.89
N MET A 258 11.43 9.20 8.35
CA MET A 258 12.44 8.47 9.14
C MET A 258 13.85 8.91 8.80
N SER A 259 14.71 8.88 9.81
CA SER A 259 16.13 9.16 9.72
C SER A 259 16.94 7.87 9.63
N SER A 260 18.04 7.91 8.86
CA SER A 260 19.06 6.85 8.83
C SER A 260 19.74 6.60 10.20
N ARG A 261 19.41 7.40 11.21
CA ARG A 261 19.94 7.26 12.58
C ARG A 261 19.01 6.45 13.51
N GLY A 262 17.99 5.77 12.96
CA GLY A 262 17.10 4.94 13.73
C GLY A 262 16.03 5.72 14.51
N TRP A 263 15.53 6.81 13.97
CA TRP A 263 14.36 7.50 14.50
C TRP A 263 13.41 7.94 13.39
N GLY A 264 12.16 8.18 13.75
CA GLY A 264 11.15 8.71 12.86
C GLY A 264 10.21 9.65 13.58
N ILE A 265 9.52 10.48 12.79
CA ILE A 265 8.45 11.35 13.25
C ILE A 265 7.22 11.18 12.35
N TYR A 266 6.07 11.03 12.98
CA TYR A 266 4.76 11.06 12.32
C TYR A 266 4.01 12.28 12.85
N ASP A 267 3.66 13.21 11.95
CA ASP A 267 2.84 14.38 12.26
C ASP A 267 1.36 13.96 12.21
N ASN A 268 0.74 13.90 13.39
CA ASN A 268 -0.64 13.44 13.57
C ASN A 268 -1.63 14.55 13.25
N THR A 269 -1.67 14.93 11.98
CA THR A 269 -2.59 15.94 11.46
C THR A 269 -3.39 15.40 10.28
N THR A 270 -4.59 15.92 10.07
CA THR A 270 -5.36 15.75 8.85
C THR A 270 -5.36 17.01 7.99
N ARG A 271 -4.74 18.08 8.52
CA ARG A 271 -4.61 19.36 7.85
C ARG A 271 -3.40 19.37 6.91
N LYS A 272 -3.36 20.36 6.03
CA LYS A 272 -2.19 20.60 5.18
C LYS A 272 -0.97 20.89 6.04
N SER A 273 0.14 20.22 5.76
CA SER A 273 1.44 20.50 6.38
C SER A 273 2.57 20.42 5.36
N PHE A 274 3.75 20.91 5.74
CA PHE A 274 4.93 20.95 4.87
C PHE A 274 6.15 20.46 5.64
N PHE A 275 6.95 19.65 4.97
CA PHE A 275 8.20 19.10 5.52
C PHE A 275 9.38 19.77 4.81
N ASP A 276 10.02 20.72 5.48
CA ASP A 276 11.25 21.36 5.04
C ASP A 276 12.46 20.58 5.61
N VAL A 277 13.03 19.71 4.83
CA VAL A 277 14.14 18.84 5.25
C VAL A 277 15.48 19.52 4.97
N GLY A 278 15.62 20.76 5.46
CA GLY A 278 16.86 21.52 5.33
C GLY A 278 16.96 22.38 4.06
N SER A 279 15.87 22.69 3.36
CA SER A 279 15.89 23.56 2.20
C SER A 279 16.06 25.03 2.61
N VAL A 280 15.42 25.45 3.70
CA VAL A 280 15.52 26.81 4.27
C VAL A 280 16.76 26.92 5.18
N ARG A 281 16.94 25.96 6.06
CA ARG A 281 18.07 25.85 7.00
C ARG A 281 18.68 24.46 6.92
N LYS A 282 19.90 24.34 6.40
CA LYS A 282 20.60 23.05 6.16
C LYS A 282 20.79 22.15 7.39
N ASP A 283 20.71 22.73 8.59
CA ASP A 283 20.89 22.07 9.88
C ASP A 283 19.56 21.73 10.58
N LEU A 284 18.41 22.09 9.96
CA LEU A 284 17.09 21.91 10.55
C LEU A 284 16.15 21.14 9.61
N PHE A 285 15.41 20.21 10.19
CA PHE A 285 14.23 19.63 9.58
C PHE A 285 13.01 20.29 10.27
N ASN A 286 12.15 20.93 9.48
CA ASN A 286 10.97 21.63 10.00
C ASN A 286 9.69 21.00 9.44
N ILE A 287 8.72 20.72 10.32
CA ILE A 287 7.36 20.37 9.97
C ILE A 287 6.50 21.60 10.22
N VAL A 288 5.96 22.19 9.17
CA VAL A 288 5.14 23.41 9.23
C VAL A 288 3.67 23.01 9.15
N ASN A 289 2.96 23.23 10.26
CA ASN A 289 1.53 23.01 10.36
C ASN A 289 0.73 24.27 10.05
N THR A 290 -0.41 24.14 9.38
CA THR A 290 -1.31 25.26 9.04
C THR A 290 -2.27 25.60 10.19
N TYR A 291 -1.85 25.37 11.43
CA TYR A 291 -2.53 25.71 12.68
C TYR A 291 -1.50 25.90 13.82
N ASP A 292 -1.94 26.31 14.99
CA ASP A 292 -1.07 26.77 16.08
C ASP A 292 -0.78 25.69 17.15
N GLU A 293 -1.03 24.42 16.85
CA GLU A 293 -0.70 23.29 17.71
C GLU A 293 0.25 22.31 17.00
N ALA A 294 0.85 21.41 17.75
CA ALA A 294 1.58 20.26 17.25
C ALA A 294 1.12 18.99 17.96
N ASP A 295 0.87 17.95 17.21
CA ASP A 295 0.60 16.59 17.70
C ASP A 295 1.41 15.62 16.85
N PHE A 296 2.39 14.97 17.43
CA PHE A 296 3.28 14.09 16.69
C PHE A 296 3.74 12.91 17.52
N TYR A 297 4.04 11.82 16.82
CA TYR A 297 4.68 10.64 17.40
C TYR A 297 6.16 10.63 17.06
N LEU A 298 7.00 10.42 18.07
CA LEU A 298 8.41 10.12 17.92
C LEU A 298 8.61 8.61 18.06
N MET A 299 9.35 8.04 17.14
CA MET A 299 9.67 6.62 17.09
C MET A 299 11.18 6.45 17.11
N ALA A 300 11.66 5.55 17.94
CA ALA A 300 13.08 5.19 18.01
C ALA A 300 13.25 3.69 17.81
N GLY A 301 14.22 3.30 17.00
CA GLY A 301 14.58 1.92 16.72
C GLY A 301 16.09 1.77 16.51
N GLU A 302 16.57 0.55 16.38
CA GLU A 302 17.97 0.27 16.12
C GLU A 302 18.36 0.64 14.68
N ASP A 303 17.38 0.56 13.76
CA ASP A 303 17.54 0.79 12.32
C ASP A 303 16.23 1.32 11.69
N MET A 304 16.23 1.57 10.39
CA MET A 304 15.04 2.03 9.66
C MET A 304 13.90 1.00 9.63
N PRO A 305 14.13 -0.33 9.46
CA PRO A 305 13.08 -1.34 9.63
C PRO A 305 12.39 -1.29 10.99
N ALA A 306 13.11 -1.09 12.08
CA ALA A 306 12.53 -0.95 13.41
C ALA A 306 11.67 0.32 13.53
N VAL A 307 12.06 1.41 12.87
CA VAL A 307 11.25 2.64 12.81
C VAL A 307 9.98 2.42 12.00
N LEU A 308 10.03 1.73 10.85
CA LEU A 308 8.84 1.36 10.07
C LEU A 308 7.90 0.46 10.88
N ASN A 309 8.46 -0.48 11.64
CA ASN A 309 7.70 -1.32 12.55
C ASN A 309 6.97 -0.47 13.60
N ALA A 310 7.62 0.52 14.20
CA ALA A 310 7.00 1.43 15.16
C ALA A 310 5.93 2.31 14.50
N TYR A 311 6.20 2.86 13.33
CA TYR A 311 5.25 3.69 12.58
C TYR A 311 3.97 2.92 12.22
N THR A 312 4.10 1.74 11.65
CA THR A 312 2.94 0.92 11.30
C THR A 312 2.24 0.31 12.52
N ALA A 313 2.89 0.25 13.69
CA ALA A 313 2.22 -0.06 14.95
C ALA A 313 1.28 1.07 15.40
N VAL A 314 1.62 2.33 15.10
CA VAL A 314 0.77 3.51 15.40
C VAL A 314 -0.38 3.63 14.39
N THR A 315 -0.06 3.57 13.08
CA THR A 315 -0.97 3.92 11.99
C THR A 315 -1.71 2.72 11.38
N GLY A 316 -1.43 1.53 11.88
CA GLY A 316 -2.03 0.28 11.42
C GLY A 316 -1.11 -0.55 10.52
N ARG A 317 -1.13 -1.85 10.74
CA ARG A 317 -0.42 -2.86 9.96
C ARG A 317 -1.08 -3.04 8.59
N THR A 318 -0.33 -3.60 7.67
CA THR A 318 -0.79 -3.88 6.30
C THR A 318 -2.10 -4.65 6.26
N TYR A 319 -3.06 -4.18 5.46
CA TYR A 319 -4.20 -4.96 5.00
C TYR A 319 -3.71 -6.06 4.06
N VAL A 320 -4.13 -7.29 4.27
CA VAL A 320 -3.83 -8.38 3.33
C VAL A 320 -4.96 -8.50 2.33
N LEU A 321 -4.66 -8.26 1.06
CA LEU A 321 -5.62 -8.48 -0.03
C LEU A 321 -6.06 -9.96 -0.07
N PRO A 322 -7.23 -10.28 -0.64
CA PRO A 322 -7.54 -11.66 -0.97
C PRO A 322 -6.39 -12.27 -1.79
N LYS A 323 -6.04 -13.53 -1.53
CA LYS A 323 -4.88 -14.19 -2.16
C LYS A 323 -4.88 -14.07 -3.69
N TRP A 324 -6.05 -14.20 -4.30
CA TRP A 324 -6.21 -14.08 -5.75
C TRP A 324 -5.89 -12.67 -6.27
N ALA A 325 -6.01 -11.63 -5.47
CA ALA A 325 -5.69 -10.26 -5.87
C ALA A 325 -4.17 -9.98 -6.00
N TYR A 326 -3.33 -10.89 -5.54
CA TYR A 326 -1.88 -10.85 -5.80
C TYR A 326 -1.48 -11.45 -7.17
N GLY A 327 -2.44 -12.03 -7.90
CA GLY A 327 -2.30 -12.39 -9.29
C GLY A 327 -2.36 -11.17 -10.22
N LEU A 328 -2.80 -11.38 -11.46
CA LEU A 328 -3.02 -10.31 -12.43
C LEU A 328 -4.45 -9.77 -12.30
N CYS A 329 -4.57 -8.45 -12.11
CA CYS A 329 -5.80 -7.70 -12.26
C CYS A 329 -5.78 -7.01 -13.63
N PHE A 330 -6.80 -7.23 -14.45
CA PHE A 330 -6.88 -6.68 -15.80
C PHE A 330 -8.11 -5.80 -15.98
N GLY A 331 -7.89 -4.57 -16.45
CA GLY A 331 -8.94 -3.62 -16.80
C GLY A 331 -9.18 -3.62 -18.31
N PRO A 332 -10.28 -4.19 -18.80
CA PRO A 332 -10.63 -4.16 -20.22
C PRO A 332 -10.96 -2.74 -20.68
N ASN A 333 -10.93 -2.50 -21.99
CA ASN A 333 -11.21 -1.20 -22.56
C ASN A 333 -12.64 -0.73 -22.21
N MET A 334 -12.79 0.56 -21.95
CA MET A 334 -14.08 1.17 -21.60
C MET A 334 -15.19 1.01 -22.66
N ARG A 335 -14.84 0.64 -23.89
CA ARG A 335 -15.81 0.40 -24.97
C ARG A 335 -16.36 -1.03 -24.96
N GLU A 336 -15.72 -1.92 -24.25
CA GLU A 336 -16.11 -3.32 -24.17
C GLU A 336 -17.37 -3.49 -23.30
N GLU A 337 -18.17 -4.46 -23.68
CA GLU A 337 -19.37 -4.90 -22.98
C GLU A 337 -19.25 -6.38 -22.57
N GLN A 338 -20.26 -6.91 -21.94
CA GLN A 338 -20.19 -8.24 -21.32
C GLN A 338 -19.69 -9.35 -22.26
N PHE A 339 -20.03 -9.30 -23.56
CA PHE A 339 -19.61 -10.34 -24.49
C PHE A 339 -18.13 -10.23 -24.88
N ASP A 340 -17.65 -9.00 -25.02
CA ASP A 340 -16.24 -8.73 -25.29
C ASP A 340 -15.38 -9.21 -24.10
N ILE A 341 -15.80 -8.86 -22.88
CA ILE A 341 -15.11 -9.25 -21.66
C ILE A 341 -15.11 -10.76 -21.45
N LEU A 342 -16.21 -11.45 -21.79
CA LEU A 342 -16.26 -12.93 -21.74
C LEU A 342 -15.36 -13.55 -22.82
N HIS A 343 -15.26 -12.91 -23.99
CA HIS A 343 -14.30 -13.31 -25.01
C HIS A 343 -12.88 -13.14 -24.51
N ASP A 344 -12.54 -12.00 -23.95
CA ASP A 344 -11.20 -11.71 -23.41
C ASP A 344 -10.82 -12.72 -22.33
N ALA A 345 -11.74 -12.98 -21.38
CA ALA A 345 -11.53 -13.98 -20.36
C ALA A 345 -11.24 -15.37 -20.93
N ALA A 346 -11.96 -15.79 -21.99
CA ALA A 346 -11.71 -17.04 -22.68
C ALA A 346 -10.34 -17.03 -23.38
N MET A 347 -9.98 -15.91 -24.00
CA MET A 347 -8.70 -15.75 -24.70
C MET A 347 -7.51 -15.81 -23.73
N PHE A 348 -7.58 -15.17 -22.55
CA PHE A 348 -6.55 -15.33 -21.52
C PHE A 348 -6.28 -16.79 -21.19
N ARG A 349 -7.34 -17.60 -21.04
CA ARG A 349 -7.22 -19.05 -20.81
C ARG A 349 -6.67 -19.80 -22.01
N GLN A 350 -7.11 -19.44 -23.22
CA GLN A 350 -6.70 -20.10 -24.48
C GLN A 350 -5.21 -19.88 -24.77
N ILE A 351 -4.69 -18.67 -24.54
CA ILE A 351 -3.27 -18.37 -24.80
C ILE A 351 -2.38 -18.65 -23.59
N ASP A 352 -2.93 -19.27 -22.54
CA ASP A 352 -2.21 -19.68 -21.34
C ASP A 352 -1.52 -18.50 -20.62
N VAL A 353 -2.24 -17.38 -20.48
CA VAL A 353 -1.86 -16.23 -19.65
C VAL A 353 -2.72 -16.25 -18.39
N PRO A 354 -2.16 -16.50 -17.21
CA PRO A 354 -2.90 -16.46 -15.96
C PRO A 354 -3.50 -15.08 -15.70
N CYS A 355 -4.71 -15.04 -15.14
CA CYS A 355 -5.37 -13.80 -14.70
C CYS A 355 -6.46 -14.15 -13.70
N ASP A 356 -6.60 -13.31 -12.65
CA ASP A 356 -7.58 -13.51 -11.58
C ASP A 356 -8.74 -12.54 -11.60
N VAL A 357 -8.50 -11.28 -11.98
CA VAL A 357 -9.48 -10.21 -11.84
C VAL A 357 -9.72 -9.51 -13.16
N PHE A 358 -10.99 -9.38 -13.50
CA PHE A 358 -11.46 -8.34 -14.43
C PHE A 358 -12.14 -7.25 -13.62
N TRP A 359 -11.86 -6.00 -13.93
CA TRP A 359 -12.57 -4.89 -13.32
C TRP A 359 -13.08 -3.93 -14.38
N LEU A 360 -14.30 -3.39 -14.13
CA LEU A 360 -15.01 -2.57 -15.09
C LEU A 360 -14.88 -1.11 -14.73
N GLU A 361 -14.54 -0.32 -15.71
CA GLU A 361 -14.49 1.13 -15.68
C GLU A 361 -15.90 1.76 -15.68
N PRO A 362 -16.06 3.10 -15.62
CA PRO A 362 -17.36 3.77 -15.49
C PRO A 362 -18.46 3.32 -16.46
N GLN A 363 -18.10 2.66 -17.56
CA GLN A 363 -19.07 2.16 -18.55
C GLN A 363 -20.06 1.12 -18.02
N TRP A 364 -19.78 0.49 -16.86
CA TRP A 364 -20.72 -0.45 -16.25
C TRP A 364 -21.96 0.23 -15.69
N MET A 365 -21.86 1.56 -15.39
CA MET A 365 -22.95 2.33 -14.80
C MET A 365 -23.94 2.81 -15.85
N ALA A 366 -25.23 2.81 -15.52
CA ALA A 366 -26.30 3.37 -16.35
C ALA A 366 -26.11 4.86 -16.64
N LYS A 367 -25.62 5.60 -15.67
CA LYS A 367 -25.14 6.97 -15.82
C LYS A 367 -23.62 6.94 -15.63
N ARG A 368 -22.89 7.20 -16.69
CA ARG A 368 -21.41 7.29 -16.62
C ARG A 368 -21.02 8.37 -15.61
N TYR A 369 -20.04 8.05 -14.75
CA TYR A 369 -19.64 8.89 -13.62
C TYR A 369 -20.83 9.26 -12.71
N ASP A 370 -21.57 8.24 -12.27
CA ASP A 370 -22.59 8.42 -11.26
C ASP A 370 -21.97 8.55 -9.87
N PHE A 371 -21.89 9.77 -9.36
CA PHE A 371 -21.36 10.07 -8.03
C PHE A 371 -22.35 9.76 -6.90
N THR A 372 -23.62 9.42 -7.21
CA THR A 372 -24.62 9.16 -6.20
C THR A 372 -24.46 7.79 -5.52
N THR A 373 -25.09 7.60 -4.37
CA THR A 373 -25.17 6.30 -3.68
C THR A 373 -26.06 5.29 -4.41
N LYS A 374 -26.84 5.70 -5.40
CA LYS A 374 -27.85 4.89 -6.10
C LYS A 374 -27.39 4.39 -7.48
N LYS A 375 -26.11 4.09 -7.63
CA LYS A 375 -25.53 3.56 -8.88
C LYS A 375 -26.30 2.31 -9.35
N ARG A 376 -26.42 2.17 -10.67
CA ARG A 376 -27.10 1.04 -11.31
C ARG A 376 -26.30 0.53 -12.48
N TRP A 377 -26.47 -0.75 -12.80
CA TRP A 377 -25.90 -1.33 -14.01
C TRP A 377 -26.47 -0.66 -15.27
N ASN A 378 -25.62 -0.56 -16.28
CA ASN A 378 -26.04 -0.30 -17.65
C ASN A 378 -26.53 -1.62 -18.25
N TYR A 379 -27.83 -1.86 -18.18
CA TYR A 379 -28.45 -3.09 -18.65
C TYR A 379 -28.43 -3.28 -20.17
N ASP A 380 -28.11 -2.23 -20.92
CA ASP A 380 -27.90 -2.34 -22.37
C ASP A 380 -26.58 -3.04 -22.69
N ARG A 381 -25.61 -3.00 -21.76
CA ARG A 381 -24.25 -3.53 -21.92
C ARG A 381 -23.96 -4.74 -21.05
N PHE A 382 -24.58 -4.82 -19.89
CA PHE A 382 -24.27 -5.84 -18.87
C PHE A 382 -25.55 -6.45 -18.30
N SER A 383 -25.59 -7.77 -18.20
CA SER A 383 -26.64 -8.53 -17.55
C SER A 383 -26.09 -9.24 -16.32
N PRO A 384 -25.94 -8.53 -15.20
CA PRO A 384 -25.31 -9.04 -13.99
C PRO A 384 -26.19 -10.02 -13.24
N GLU A 385 -27.51 -9.87 -13.33
CA GLU A 385 -28.47 -10.65 -12.58
C GLU A 385 -28.59 -12.07 -13.11
N PRO A 386 -28.83 -13.06 -12.23
CA PRO A 386 -29.16 -14.37 -12.68
C PRO A 386 -30.43 -14.32 -13.54
N TYR A 387 -30.37 -14.94 -14.72
CA TYR A 387 -31.58 -15.15 -15.52
C TYR A 387 -32.61 -15.89 -14.66
N TRP A 388 -33.84 -15.42 -14.65
CA TRP A 388 -34.85 -16.07 -13.86
C TRP A 388 -35.03 -17.51 -14.35
N VAL A 389 -34.70 -18.46 -13.49
CA VAL A 389 -34.88 -19.87 -13.73
C VAL A 389 -35.94 -20.31 -12.74
N GLN A 390 -36.96 -21.05 -13.20
CA GLN A 390 -37.95 -21.63 -12.31
C GLN A 390 -37.27 -22.42 -11.19
N ASP A 391 -37.80 -22.38 -9.99
CA ASP A 391 -37.24 -22.99 -8.77
C ASP A 391 -36.87 -24.48 -8.92
N GLN A 392 -37.44 -25.15 -9.91
CA GLN A 392 -37.19 -26.54 -10.24
C GLN A 392 -35.81 -26.80 -10.90
N TYR A 393 -35.11 -25.76 -11.34
CA TYR A 393 -33.81 -25.95 -11.99
C TYR A 393 -32.65 -25.80 -10.99
N PRO A 394 -31.61 -26.65 -11.14
CA PRO A 394 -30.47 -26.60 -10.26
C PRO A 394 -29.76 -25.24 -10.28
N LYS A 395 -29.32 -24.77 -9.11
CA LYS A 395 -28.56 -23.50 -8.95
C LYS A 395 -27.33 -23.40 -9.90
N GLN A 396 -26.77 -24.52 -10.35
CA GLN A 396 -25.65 -24.57 -11.32
C GLN A 396 -25.97 -23.89 -12.66
N LEU A 397 -27.24 -23.74 -13.02
CA LEU A 397 -27.60 -23.03 -14.24
C LEU A 397 -27.42 -21.51 -14.12
N HIS A 398 -27.29 -20.99 -12.91
CA HIS A 398 -26.97 -19.60 -12.65
C HIS A 398 -25.53 -19.21 -13.08
N HIS A 399 -24.65 -20.17 -13.33
CA HIS A 399 -23.30 -19.95 -13.82
C HIS A 399 -23.21 -19.55 -15.31
N ARG A 400 -24.32 -19.46 -16.00
CA ARG A 400 -24.33 -19.12 -17.45
C ARG A 400 -24.42 -17.63 -17.75
N LEU A 401 -24.53 -16.78 -16.75
CA LEU A 401 -24.64 -15.33 -16.89
C LEU A 401 -23.28 -14.65 -16.74
N PHE A 402 -23.22 -13.37 -17.08
CA PHE A 402 -21.97 -12.62 -17.14
C PHE A 402 -21.04 -12.88 -15.94
N ILE A 403 -21.45 -12.52 -14.73
CA ILE A 403 -20.63 -12.71 -13.52
C ILE A 403 -20.40 -14.20 -13.23
N GLY A 404 -21.45 -15.00 -13.29
CA GLY A 404 -21.33 -16.44 -13.06
C GLY A 404 -20.44 -17.14 -14.11
N LYS A 405 -20.44 -16.65 -15.36
CA LYS A 405 -19.57 -17.19 -16.40
C LYS A 405 -18.11 -16.83 -16.15
N LEU A 406 -17.82 -15.58 -15.77
CA LEU A 406 -16.47 -15.18 -15.35
C LEU A 406 -15.96 -16.06 -14.21
N ARG A 407 -16.76 -16.22 -13.15
CA ARG A 407 -16.42 -17.10 -12.02
C ARG A 407 -16.16 -18.55 -12.43
N SER A 408 -16.96 -19.09 -13.37
CA SER A 408 -16.75 -20.46 -13.88
C SER A 408 -15.41 -20.63 -14.62
N MET A 409 -14.83 -19.56 -15.10
CA MET A 409 -13.50 -19.52 -15.71
C MET A 409 -12.40 -19.13 -14.71
N GLY A 410 -12.73 -18.95 -13.43
CA GLY A 410 -11.79 -18.61 -12.37
C GLY A 410 -11.46 -17.12 -12.29
N PHE A 411 -12.35 -16.23 -12.75
CA PHE A 411 -12.17 -14.80 -12.63
C PHE A 411 -13.06 -14.21 -11.53
N HIS A 412 -12.53 -13.20 -10.88
CA HIS A 412 -13.23 -12.32 -9.96
C HIS A 412 -13.61 -11.03 -10.69
N LEU A 413 -14.71 -10.40 -10.28
CA LEU A 413 -15.16 -9.14 -10.88
C LEU A 413 -15.01 -8.00 -9.89
N GLY A 414 -14.37 -6.91 -10.35
CA GLY A 414 -14.30 -5.63 -9.68
C GLY A 414 -15.10 -4.54 -10.42
N LEU A 415 -15.52 -3.51 -9.71
CA LEU A 415 -16.21 -2.35 -10.28
C LEU A 415 -15.51 -1.07 -9.92
N TRP A 416 -15.32 -0.20 -10.89
CA TRP A 416 -14.88 1.17 -10.65
C TRP A 416 -15.99 1.96 -9.96
N LEU A 417 -15.63 2.72 -8.95
CA LEU A 417 -16.52 3.63 -8.23
C LEU A 417 -15.92 5.02 -8.17
N CYS A 418 -16.79 6.00 -8.22
CA CYS A 418 -16.50 7.38 -7.82
C CYS A 418 -17.57 7.83 -6.83
N GLU A 419 -17.22 8.77 -6.00
CA GLU A 419 -18.15 9.29 -5.03
C GLU A 419 -17.92 10.77 -4.71
N GLU A 420 -18.94 11.34 -4.07
CA GLU A 420 -18.98 12.69 -3.55
C GLU A 420 -19.75 12.63 -2.22
N TYR A 421 -19.23 11.79 -1.29
CA TYR A 421 -19.92 11.50 -0.04
C TYR A 421 -19.30 12.23 1.14
N ASP A 422 -20.17 12.57 2.08
CA ASP A 422 -19.73 12.94 3.41
C ASP A 422 -19.37 11.68 4.22
N LEU A 423 -18.08 11.32 4.20
CA LEU A 423 -17.60 10.12 4.90
C LEU A 423 -17.68 10.26 6.42
N SER A 424 -17.78 11.50 6.95
CA SER A 424 -17.89 11.72 8.39
C SER A 424 -19.21 11.25 8.96
N LEU A 425 -20.27 11.17 8.15
CA LEU A 425 -21.58 10.67 8.56
C LEU A 425 -21.49 9.23 9.11
N VAL A 426 -20.82 8.35 8.37
CA VAL A 426 -20.63 6.95 8.79
C VAL A 426 -19.85 6.87 10.08
N GLU A 427 -18.77 7.65 10.19
CA GLU A 427 -17.89 7.65 11.37
C GLU A 427 -18.60 8.19 12.62
N GLU A 428 -19.35 9.27 12.49
CA GLU A 428 -20.13 9.83 13.62
C GLU A 428 -21.24 8.87 14.08
N ASP A 429 -21.88 8.16 13.17
CA ASP A 429 -22.83 7.11 13.53
C ASP A 429 -22.13 5.97 14.30
N LEU A 430 -20.93 5.55 13.88
CA LEU A 430 -20.16 4.54 14.60
C LEU A 430 -19.70 5.06 15.98
N VAL A 431 -19.33 6.33 16.08
CA VAL A 431 -19.02 6.96 17.38
C VAL A 431 -20.27 6.99 18.26
N ALA A 432 -21.41 7.42 17.72
CA ALA A 432 -22.68 7.44 18.46
C ALA A 432 -23.06 6.07 19.01
N LEU A 433 -22.93 5.01 18.20
CA LEU A 433 -23.19 3.63 18.65
C LEU A 433 -22.24 3.21 19.79
N ARG A 434 -20.96 3.53 19.70
CA ARG A 434 -19.98 3.24 20.78
C ARG A 434 -20.28 3.96 22.08
N GLU A 435 -20.83 5.18 22.00
CA GLU A 435 -21.21 6.01 23.12
C GLU A 435 -22.64 5.78 23.63
N GLY A 436 -23.38 4.87 22.99
CA GLY A 436 -24.78 4.60 23.34
C GLY A 436 -25.74 5.75 23.01
N ARG A 437 -25.42 6.56 22.01
CA ARG A 437 -26.25 7.64 21.48
C ARG A 437 -27.01 7.21 20.23
N ASP A 438 -28.05 7.95 19.90
CA ASP A 438 -28.78 7.75 18.65
C ASP A 438 -27.90 8.09 17.45
N THR A 439 -28.01 7.28 16.40
CA THR A 439 -27.36 7.52 15.11
C THR A 439 -28.16 8.51 14.25
N SER A 440 -27.61 8.94 13.14
CA SER A 440 -28.29 9.82 12.17
C SER A 440 -29.56 9.22 11.59
N GLY A 441 -29.66 7.89 11.58
CA GLY A 441 -30.73 7.16 10.90
C GLY A 441 -30.69 7.27 9.36
N GLN A 442 -29.62 7.83 8.81
CA GLN A 442 -29.42 7.96 7.36
C GLN A 442 -28.82 6.68 6.78
N GLU A 443 -29.09 6.42 5.51
CA GLU A 443 -28.46 5.34 4.77
C GLU A 443 -26.95 5.67 4.52
N HIS A 444 -26.06 4.75 4.87
CA HIS A 444 -24.64 4.91 4.58
C HIS A 444 -24.38 4.66 3.10
N TRP A 445 -23.43 5.41 2.51
CA TRP A 445 -23.14 5.35 1.08
C TRP A 445 -22.81 3.94 0.58
N MET A 446 -22.16 3.14 1.42
CA MET A 446 -21.71 1.79 1.08
C MET A 446 -22.79 0.73 1.18
N ASP A 447 -23.95 1.03 1.78
CA ASP A 447 -25.01 0.02 1.94
C ASP A 447 -25.57 -0.44 0.60
N HIS A 448 -25.62 0.42 -0.39
CA HIS A 448 -26.07 0.08 -1.72
C HIS A 448 -25.13 -0.90 -2.44
N LEU A 449 -23.84 -0.92 -2.09
CA LEU A 449 -22.84 -1.80 -2.68
C LEU A 449 -23.08 -3.28 -2.35
N LYS A 450 -23.80 -3.56 -1.26
CA LYS A 450 -24.23 -4.93 -0.89
C LYS A 450 -24.98 -5.61 -2.01
N ASN A 451 -25.79 -4.87 -2.78
CA ASN A 451 -26.51 -5.42 -3.94
C ASN A 451 -25.57 -5.97 -5.00
N PHE A 452 -24.45 -5.29 -5.27
CA PHE A 452 -23.44 -5.75 -6.23
C PHE A 452 -22.65 -6.95 -5.67
N MET A 453 -22.36 -6.94 -4.37
CA MET A 453 -21.70 -8.07 -3.70
C MET A 453 -22.58 -9.33 -3.75
N ASP A 454 -23.90 -9.20 -3.56
CA ASP A 454 -24.87 -10.29 -3.69
C ASP A 454 -24.94 -10.85 -5.11
N GLN A 455 -24.74 -10.02 -6.12
CA GLN A 455 -24.65 -10.44 -7.52
C GLN A 455 -23.31 -11.12 -7.84
N GLY A 456 -22.30 -11.03 -6.97
CA GLY A 456 -21.01 -11.71 -7.09
C GLY A 456 -19.82 -10.81 -7.40
N VAL A 457 -19.97 -9.50 -7.30
CA VAL A 457 -18.85 -8.55 -7.33
C VAL A 457 -18.01 -8.73 -6.07
N GLN A 458 -16.67 -8.81 -6.23
CA GLN A 458 -15.75 -9.14 -5.13
C GLN A 458 -14.72 -8.04 -4.87
N GLY A 459 -14.81 -6.92 -5.60
CA GLY A 459 -13.87 -5.83 -5.42
C GLY A 459 -14.35 -4.51 -6.00
N PHE A 460 -13.65 -3.45 -5.61
CA PHE A 460 -13.96 -2.10 -6.04
C PHE A 460 -12.69 -1.28 -6.24
N LYS A 461 -12.57 -0.64 -7.40
CA LYS A 461 -11.61 0.45 -7.60
C LYS A 461 -12.27 1.73 -7.13
N LEU A 462 -11.68 2.40 -6.16
CA LEU A 462 -12.17 3.64 -5.59
C LEU A 462 -11.39 4.81 -6.23
N ASP A 463 -12.03 5.43 -7.23
CA ASP A 463 -11.45 6.63 -7.84
C ASP A 463 -11.86 7.83 -6.98
N PRO A 464 -10.92 8.68 -6.56
CA PRO A 464 -11.19 9.75 -5.60
C PRO A 464 -11.99 10.91 -6.19
N ALA A 465 -12.19 10.96 -7.49
CA ALA A 465 -12.67 12.03 -8.36
C ALA A 465 -13.16 13.35 -7.72
N ARG A 466 -13.84 13.29 -6.57
CA ARG A 466 -14.33 14.48 -5.87
C ARG A 466 -13.80 14.61 -4.43
N THR A 467 -13.46 13.54 -3.75
CA THR A 467 -12.91 13.61 -2.39
C THR A 467 -11.46 14.09 -2.34
N ILE A 468 -10.77 14.10 -3.48
CA ILE A 468 -9.40 14.63 -3.62
C ILE A 468 -9.37 16.09 -4.07
N ASP A 469 -10.52 16.65 -4.54
CA ASP A 469 -10.66 18.06 -4.86
C ASP A 469 -10.77 18.89 -3.58
N SER A 470 -10.30 20.12 -3.63
CA SER A 470 -10.45 21.05 -2.51
C SER A 470 -11.82 21.70 -2.53
N HIS A 471 -12.53 21.62 -1.42
CA HIS A 471 -13.86 22.17 -1.22
C HIS A 471 -13.92 23.15 -0.04
N PRO A 472 -13.31 24.31 -0.13
CA PRO A 472 -13.13 25.20 1.03
C PRO A 472 -14.44 25.75 1.63
N ASP A 473 -15.56 25.62 0.92
CA ASP A 473 -16.90 25.99 1.37
C ASP A 473 -17.70 24.81 1.97
N TRP A 474 -17.18 23.59 1.95
CA TRP A 474 -17.88 22.44 2.51
C TRP A 474 -17.81 22.43 4.02
N GLN A 475 -18.94 22.08 4.62
CA GLN A 475 -19.05 21.68 6.01
C GLN A 475 -19.57 20.24 6.07
N TYR A 476 -18.82 19.42 6.76
CA TYR A 476 -19.12 18.01 6.90
C TYR A 476 -20.13 17.78 8.05
N TYR A 477 -20.73 16.62 8.08
CA TYR A 477 -21.72 16.23 9.10
C TYR A 477 -21.17 16.36 10.52
N ASN A 478 -19.89 16.12 10.73
CA ASN A 478 -19.21 16.33 12.01
C ASN A 478 -18.92 17.81 12.35
N GLY A 479 -19.37 18.74 11.53
CA GLY A 479 -19.16 20.19 11.71
C GLY A 479 -17.77 20.67 11.33
N LYS A 480 -16.91 19.82 10.77
CA LYS A 480 -15.56 20.17 10.34
C LYS A 480 -15.58 20.75 8.91
N THR A 481 -14.49 21.42 8.56
CA THR A 481 -14.26 22.00 7.23
C THR A 481 -13.41 21.08 6.37
N ASP A 482 -13.32 21.37 5.08
CA ASP A 482 -12.45 20.67 4.14
C ASP A 482 -10.97 20.71 4.57
N ALA A 483 -10.50 21.81 5.13
CA ALA A 483 -9.14 21.90 5.64
C ALA A 483 -8.81 20.85 6.72
N GLU A 484 -9.82 20.29 7.39
CA GLU A 484 -9.69 19.26 8.42
C GLU A 484 -10.01 17.85 7.88
N MET A 485 -10.87 17.76 6.87
CA MET A 485 -11.39 16.48 6.38
C MET A 485 -10.72 15.97 5.11
N HIS A 486 -10.13 16.82 4.31
CA HIS A 486 -9.58 16.49 2.99
C HIS A 486 -8.62 15.29 3.02
N ASN A 487 -7.55 15.38 3.80
CA ASN A 487 -6.61 14.26 3.95
C ASN A 487 -7.21 13.08 4.71
N LEU A 488 -8.12 13.34 5.66
CA LEU A 488 -8.79 12.30 6.42
C LEU A 488 -9.69 11.44 5.53
N ASN A 489 -10.40 12.04 4.58
CA ASN A 489 -11.23 11.33 3.62
C ASN A 489 -10.44 10.25 2.87
N GLN A 490 -9.14 10.47 2.63
CA GLN A 490 -8.25 9.51 1.96
C GLN A 490 -8.01 8.23 2.78
N VAL A 491 -8.28 8.26 4.08
CA VAL A 491 -8.23 7.09 4.97
C VAL A 491 -9.63 6.51 5.20
N LEU A 492 -10.63 7.38 5.36
CA LEU A 492 -12.00 6.96 5.69
C LEU A 492 -12.63 6.14 4.56
N LEU A 493 -12.38 6.50 3.31
CA LEU A 493 -12.94 5.79 2.16
C LEU A 493 -12.50 4.31 2.11
N PRO A 494 -11.19 3.98 2.07
CA PRO A 494 -10.77 2.58 2.12
C PRO A 494 -11.14 1.88 3.44
N LYS A 495 -11.15 2.61 4.58
CA LYS A 495 -11.60 2.06 5.87
C LYS A 495 -13.03 1.58 5.79
N GLN A 496 -13.96 2.42 5.35
CA GLN A 496 -15.38 2.08 5.27
C GLN A 496 -15.63 0.94 4.27
N MET A 497 -14.84 0.86 3.20
CA MET A 497 -14.90 -0.27 2.26
C MET A 497 -14.41 -1.58 2.90
N ALA A 498 -13.31 -1.57 3.63
CA ALA A 498 -12.81 -2.73 4.35
C ALA A 498 -13.82 -3.22 5.41
N GLU A 499 -14.42 -2.28 6.13
CA GLU A 499 -15.46 -2.58 7.13
C GLU A 499 -16.73 -3.12 6.49
N LEU A 500 -17.10 -2.66 5.30
CA LEU A 500 -18.22 -3.25 4.54
C LEU A 500 -17.96 -4.73 4.27
N GLY A 501 -16.81 -5.10 3.71
CA GLY A 501 -16.48 -6.52 3.46
C GLY A 501 -16.45 -7.33 4.75
N ARG A 502 -15.80 -6.80 5.79
CA ARG A 502 -15.72 -7.44 7.11
C ARG A 502 -17.08 -7.72 7.74
N ASN A 503 -17.96 -6.72 7.75
CA ASN A 503 -19.23 -6.78 8.46
C ASN A 503 -20.34 -7.44 7.65
N TYR A 504 -20.27 -7.39 6.31
CA TYR A 504 -21.34 -7.92 5.47
C TYR A 504 -21.19 -9.40 5.16
N ASN A 505 -20.00 -9.83 4.71
CA ASN A 505 -19.79 -11.23 4.32
C ASN A 505 -18.59 -11.90 4.99
N GLY A 506 -17.86 -11.19 5.87
CA GLY A 506 -16.69 -11.71 6.58
C GLY A 506 -15.47 -11.97 5.70
N LYS A 507 -15.46 -11.48 4.46
CA LYS A 507 -14.39 -11.69 3.49
C LYS A 507 -13.64 -10.41 3.18
N ARG A 508 -12.34 -10.55 2.94
CA ARG A 508 -11.52 -9.49 2.38
C ARG A 508 -12.03 -9.13 0.99
N THR A 509 -12.21 -7.85 0.72
CA THR A 509 -12.52 -7.34 -0.63
C THR A 509 -11.23 -6.96 -1.34
N TRP A 510 -11.17 -7.16 -2.66
CA TRP A 510 -10.19 -6.48 -3.46
C TRP A 510 -10.66 -5.05 -3.65
N HIS A 511 -10.10 -4.13 -2.91
CA HIS A 511 -10.32 -2.72 -3.13
C HIS A 511 -9.02 -1.98 -3.08
N HIS A 512 -8.91 -1.03 -3.97
CA HIS A 512 -7.77 -0.13 -4.01
C HIS A 512 -8.26 1.29 -4.25
N TYR A 513 -7.48 2.21 -3.76
CA TYR A 513 -7.77 3.62 -3.79
C TYR A 513 -6.71 4.36 -4.63
N CYS A 514 -7.16 5.27 -5.53
CA CYS A 514 -6.26 6.16 -6.27
C CYS A 514 -5.95 7.37 -5.39
N GLY A 515 -5.33 7.16 -4.24
CA GLY A 515 -5.03 8.16 -3.24
C GLY A 515 -4.62 7.52 -1.93
N GLY A 516 -4.41 8.32 -0.91
CA GLY A 516 -4.09 7.83 0.43
C GLY A 516 -3.53 8.90 1.36
N TRP A 517 -3.41 8.52 2.61
CA TRP A 517 -2.80 9.24 3.72
C TRP A 517 -2.20 8.25 4.70
N SER A 518 -1.46 8.70 5.72
CA SER A 518 -1.00 7.79 6.80
C SER A 518 -2.17 7.03 7.41
N GLY A 519 -2.09 5.71 7.43
CA GLY A 519 -3.17 4.84 7.92
C GLY A 519 -3.91 4.08 6.81
N THR A 520 -3.90 4.56 5.58
CA THR A 520 -4.56 3.88 4.43
C THR A 520 -4.04 2.45 4.24
N GLN A 521 -2.75 2.20 4.50
CA GLN A 521 -2.13 0.87 4.39
C GLN A 521 -2.82 -0.20 5.25
N HIS A 522 -3.54 0.20 6.29
CA HIS A 522 -4.27 -0.71 7.19
C HIS A 522 -5.63 -1.15 6.63
N TRP A 523 -6.16 -0.39 5.68
CA TRP A 523 -7.53 -0.56 5.24
C TRP A 523 -7.68 -1.06 3.82
N GLY A 524 -6.65 -0.91 2.98
CA GLY A 524 -6.73 -1.34 1.59
C GLY A 524 -5.40 -1.24 0.86
N ALA A 525 -5.50 -1.41 -0.46
CA ALA A 525 -4.41 -1.14 -1.38
C ALA A 525 -4.52 0.29 -1.94
N SER A 526 -3.43 0.78 -2.52
CA SER A 526 -3.42 2.05 -3.25
C SER A 526 -2.72 1.91 -4.58
N THR A 527 -3.01 2.86 -5.47
CA THR A 527 -2.33 3.00 -6.76
C THR A 527 -1.99 4.46 -6.98
N SER A 528 -0.89 4.71 -7.69
CA SER A 528 -0.56 6.05 -8.18
C SER A 528 -1.43 6.48 -9.39
N GLY A 529 -2.57 5.82 -9.58
CA GLY A 529 -3.61 6.20 -10.53
C GLY A 529 -3.10 6.44 -11.94
N ASP A 530 -3.59 7.50 -12.57
CA ASP A 530 -3.32 7.88 -13.96
C ASP A 530 -1.87 8.30 -14.25
N ASN A 531 -0.95 8.22 -13.29
CA ASN A 531 0.49 8.45 -13.53
C ASN A 531 1.12 7.38 -14.44
N GLY A 532 0.38 6.33 -14.75
CA GLY A 532 0.81 5.26 -15.65
C GLY A 532 1.90 4.36 -15.07
N GLY A 533 2.48 3.50 -15.91
CA GLY A 533 3.50 2.52 -15.54
C GLY A 533 4.94 2.96 -15.79
N GLY A 534 5.22 4.28 -15.80
CA GLY A 534 6.53 4.84 -16.12
C GLY A 534 7.36 5.23 -14.89
N LYS A 535 8.38 6.07 -15.12
CA LYS A 535 9.33 6.49 -14.07
C LYS A 535 8.67 7.22 -12.91
N THR A 536 7.63 8.02 -13.16
CA THR A 536 6.90 8.71 -12.09
C THR A 536 6.33 7.72 -11.08
N ALA A 537 5.66 6.67 -11.57
CA ALA A 537 5.14 5.62 -10.70
C ALA A 537 6.25 4.87 -9.96
N LEU A 538 7.44 4.70 -10.57
CA LEU A 538 8.58 4.09 -9.88
C LEU A 538 9.02 4.91 -8.66
N TYR A 539 9.14 6.22 -8.78
CA TYR A 539 9.46 7.09 -7.63
C TYR A 539 8.41 6.98 -6.53
N ASP A 540 7.12 6.98 -6.91
CA ASP A 540 6.02 6.81 -5.96
C ASP A 540 6.16 5.48 -5.19
N GLN A 541 6.39 4.36 -5.89
CA GLN A 541 6.53 3.04 -5.26
C GLN A 541 7.72 2.97 -4.30
N LEU A 542 8.85 3.57 -4.67
CA LEU A 542 10.05 3.61 -3.83
C LEU A 542 9.81 4.39 -2.53
N ASN A 543 9.18 5.56 -2.63
CA ASN A 543 8.88 6.41 -1.48
C ASN A 543 7.77 5.83 -0.59
N LEU A 544 6.76 5.19 -1.17
CA LEU A 544 5.71 4.50 -0.43
C LEU A 544 6.26 3.30 0.33
N GLY A 545 7.16 2.53 -0.26
CA GLY A 545 7.90 1.48 0.45
C GLY A 545 8.66 2.03 1.66
N MET A 546 9.35 3.17 1.52
CA MET A 546 10.03 3.85 2.63
C MET A 546 9.06 4.48 3.65
N SER A 547 7.78 4.49 3.36
CA SER A 547 6.70 4.94 4.26
C SER A 547 5.88 3.75 4.82
N GLY A 548 6.36 2.51 4.70
CA GLY A 548 5.71 1.32 5.28
C GLY A 548 4.41 0.90 4.59
N PHE A 549 4.18 1.33 3.34
CA PHE A 549 3.02 0.93 2.58
C PHE A 549 3.37 -0.24 1.65
N LEU A 550 2.89 -1.45 1.99
CA LEU A 550 3.17 -2.63 1.19
C LEU A 550 2.30 -2.69 -0.08
N ASN A 551 0.97 -2.59 0.04
CA ASN A 551 0.04 -2.84 -1.07
C ASN A 551 -0.11 -1.63 -1.99
N THR A 552 0.97 -1.25 -2.64
CA THR A 552 1.00 -0.16 -3.62
C THR A 552 1.20 -0.68 -5.03
N SER A 553 0.69 0.04 -6.02
CA SER A 553 0.79 -0.28 -7.43
C SER A 553 0.70 0.97 -8.29
N CYS A 554 0.65 0.79 -9.60
CA CYS A 554 0.35 1.82 -10.58
C CYS A 554 -0.57 1.25 -11.66
N ASP A 555 -1.21 2.12 -12.41
CA ASP A 555 -1.96 1.73 -13.61
C ASP A 555 -0.97 1.49 -14.74
N VAL A 556 -0.62 0.23 -15.02
CA VAL A 556 0.24 -0.13 -16.16
C VAL A 556 -0.57 0.02 -17.43
N MET A 557 -0.64 1.21 -18.00
CA MET A 557 -1.54 1.52 -19.11
C MET A 557 -0.98 2.53 -20.13
N SER A 558 -0.34 3.60 -19.67
CA SER A 558 0.01 4.75 -20.52
C SER A 558 1.51 4.98 -20.53
N VAL A 559 2.18 4.30 -21.45
CA VAL A 559 3.62 4.46 -21.68
C VAL A 559 3.88 4.50 -23.20
N PRO A 560 5.00 5.08 -23.64
CA PRO A 560 5.46 4.92 -25.02
C PRO A 560 5.59 3.45 -25.39
N ARG A 561 5.34 3.09 -26.65
CA ARG A 561 5.29 1.70 -27.10
C ARG A 561 6.60 0.92 -26.83
N ASP A 562 7.73 1.56 -26.93
CA ASP A 562 9.04 0.98 -26.62
C ASP A 562 9.24 0.71 -25.10
N LEU A 563 8.40 1.28 -24.26
CA LEU A 563 8.40 1.05 -22.81
C LEU A 563 7.29 0.10 -22.35
N GLU A 564 6.42 -0.44 -23.23
CA GLU A 564 5.31 -1.32 -22.82
C GLU A 564 5.83 -2.58 -22.11
N MET A 565 6.79 -3.29 -22.70
CA MET A 565 7.36 -4.47 -22.05
C MET A 565 8.23 -4.15 -20.83
N PRO A 566 9.07 -3.10 -20.80
CA PRO A 566 9.69 -2.62 -19.56
C PRO A 566 8.69 -2.21 -18.46
N SER A 567 7.55 -1.62 -18.80
CA SER A 567 6.48 -1.32 -17.84
C SER A 567 5.81 -2.60 -17.32
N LEU A 568 5.66 -3.60 -18.16
CA LEU A 568 5.17 -4.91 -17.75
C LEU A 568 6.15 -5.55 -16.75
N HIS A 569 7.46 -5.51 -17.01
CA HIS A 569 8.48 -5.96 -16.06
C HIS A 569 8.35 -5.23 -14.72
N PHE A 570 8.22 -3.92 -14.74
CA PHE A 570 8.00 -3.12 -13.53
C PHE A 570 6.74 -3.56 -12.79
N GLY A 571 5.59 -3.58 -13.47
CA GLY A 571 4.29 -3.89 -12.87
C GLY A 571 4.26 -5.29 -12.24
N LEU A 572 4.88 -6.29 -12.87
CA LEU A 572 4.87 -7.67 -12.36
C LEU A 572 5.78 -7.88 -11.13
N PHE A 573 6.70 -6.93 -10.86
CA PHE A 573 7.50 -6.86 -9.64
C PHE A 573 6.99 -5.79 -8.64
N LEU A 574 5.70 -5.43 -8.71
CA LEU A 574 5.01 -4.68 -7.68
C LEU A 574 4.26 -5.62 -6.70
N PRO A 575 3.89 -5.15 -5.52
CA PRO A 575 3.18 -5.96 -4.52
C PRO A 575 1.91 -6.60 -5.07
N TRP A 576 1.08 -5.84 -5.75
CA TRP A 576 -0.02 -6.30 -6.58
C TRP A 576 0.05 -5.60 -7.93
N VAL A 577 -0.63 -6.11 -8.96
CA VAL A 577 -0.49 -5.60 -10.32
C VAL A 577 -1.84 -5.44 -10.98
N GLN A 578 -2.02 -4.28 -11.61
CA GLN A 578 -3.11 -4.07 -12.56
C GLN A 578 -2.56 -3.57 -13.88
N ILE A 579 -3.11 -4.11 -14.96
CA ILE A 579 -2.85 -3.69 -16.32
C ILE A 579 -4.19 -3.35 -16.93
N ASN A 580 -4.29 -2.22 -17.61
CA ASN A 580 -5.51 -1.87 -18.30
C ASN A 580 -5.27 -1.48 -19.76
N SER A 581 -6.20 -1.87 -20.60
CA SER A 581 -6.12 -1.71 -22.06
C SER A 581 -6.74 -0.41 -22.55
N TRP A 582 -6.43 0.71 -21.87
CA TRP A 582 -7.06 1.99 -22.19
C TRP A 582 -6.31 2.80 -23.22
N PHE A 583 -4.97 2.82 -23.09
CA PHE A 583 -4.10 3.66 -23.88
C PHE A 583 -3.15 2.82 -24.74
N SER A 584 -1.92 2.61 -24.28
CA SER A 584 -0.92 1.88 -25.04
C SER A 584 -0.93 0.38 -24.80
N MET A 585 -1.17 -0.05 -23.56
CA MET A 585 -1.24 -1.47 -23.25
C MET A 585 -2.46 -2.13 -23.89
N MET A 586 -2.28 -3.36 -24.38
CA MET A 586 -3.31 -4.16 -25.03
C MET A 586 -3.57 -5.44 -24.26
N GLN A 587 -4.66 -6.10 -24.58
CA GLN A 587 -4.87 -7.49 -24.22
C GLN A 587 -3.73 -8.34 -24.77
N PRO A 588 -3.21 -9.35 -24.03
CA PRO A 588 -2.02 -10.09 -24.42
C PRO A 588 -2.14 -10.82 -25.75
N PHE A 589 -3.34 -11.14 -26.20
CA PHE A 589 -3.58 -11.83 -27.49
C PHE A 589 -3.59 -10.91 -28.70
N TYR A 590 -3.51 -9.59 -28.52
CA TYR A 590 -3.38 -8.63 -29.62
C TYR A 590 -1.92 -8.23 -29.91
N TYR A 591 -0.99 -8.63 -29.04
CA TYR A 591 0.44 -8.43 -29.31
C TYR A 591 0.95 -9.45 -30.35
N ASP A 592 1.96 -9.03 -31.11
CA ASP A 592 2.75 -9.94 -31.92
C ASP A 592 3.43 -11.02 -31.07
N LYS A 593 3.85 -12.10 -31.73
CA LYS A 593 4.32 -13.28 -30.99
C LYS A 593 5.47 -13.03 -30.01
N PRO A 594 6.51 -12.23 -30.31
CA PRO A 594 7.58 -11.95 -29.35
C PRO A 594 7.06 -11.29 -28.07
N GLU A 595 6.29 -10.23 -28.19
CA GLU A 595 5.74 -9.47 -27.05
C GLU A 595 4.71 -10.29 -26.28
N GLN A 596 3.88 -11.09 -26.98
CA GLN A 596 2.95 -12.00 -26.33
C GLN A 596 3.68 -13.05 -25.47
N ASP A 597 4.82 -13.57 -25.95
CA ASP A 597 5.61 -14.54 -25.21
C ASP A 597 6.30 -13.90 -23.98
N ILE A 598 6.79 -12.66 -24.11
CA ILE A 598 7.30 -11.88 -22.99
C ILE A 598 6.18 -11.66 -21.95
N TYR A 599 5.00 -11.23 -22.39
CA TYR A 599 3.84 -11.01 -21.53
C TYR A 599 3.49 -12.29 -20.75
N ARG A 600 3.33 -13.40 -21.46
CA ARG A 600 3.03 -14.70 -20.84
C ARG A 600 4.10 -15.12 -19.84
N PHE A 601 5.37 -14.96 -20.22
CA PHE A 601 6.50 -15.31 -19.35
C PHE A 601 6.43 -14.54 -18.02
N TYR A 602 6.28 -13.22 -18.06
CA TYR A 602 6.26 -12.39 -16.84
C TYR A 602 5.05 -12.69 -15.97
N VAL A 603 3.88 -12.87 -16.55
CA VAL A 603 2.68 -13.21 -15.77
C VAL A 603 2.86 -14.58 -15.11
N LYS A 604 3.34 -15.60 -15.84
CA LYS A 604 3.62 -16.92 -15.26
C LYS A 604 4.68 -16.85 -14.16
N LEU A 605 5.74 -16.06 -14.36
CA LEU A 605 6.75 -15.84 -13.33
C LEU A 605 6.11 -15.28 -12.05
N ARG A 606 5.24 -14.25 -12.15
CA ARG A 606 4.54 -13.72 -11.00
C ARG A 606 3.70 -14.77 -10.29
N TYR A 607 2.95 -15.58 -11.05
CA TYR A 607 2.13 -16.66 -10.48
C TYR A 607 2.98 -17.75 -9.81
N SER A 608 4.13 -18.04 -10.38
CA SER A 608 5.09 -18.95 -9.72
C SER A 608 5.61 -18.38 -8.40
N LEU A 609 5.81 -17.06 -8.30
CA LEU A 609 6.27 -16.37 -7.10
C LEU A 609 5.15 -16.09 -6.08
N ALA A 610 3.91 -16.52 -6.31
CA ALA A 610 2.81 -16.27 -5.38
C ALA A 610 3.10 -16.71 -3.93
N PRO A 611 3.73 -17.87 -3.64
CA PRO A 611 4.09 -18.23 -2.26
C PRO A 611 5.07 -17.24 -1.63
N TYR A 612 6.01 -16.69 -2.41
CA TYR A 612 6.96 -15.69 -1.95
C TYR A 612 6.29 -14.34 -1.67
N ILE A 613 5.51 -13.84 -2.64
CA ILE A 613 4.79 -12.55 -2.54
C ILE A 613 3.80 -12.57 -1.37
N TYR A 614 3.03 -13.65 -1.25
CA TYR A 614 2.02 -13.77 -0.21
C TYR A 614 2.63 -13.90 1.19
N SER A 615 3.79 -14.56 1.30
CA SER A 615 4.55 -14.61 2.56
C SER A 615 4.99 -13.22 3.01
N MET A 616 5.45 -12.36 2.07
CA MET A 616 5.81 -10.99 2.38
C MET A 616 4.61 -10.15 2.82
N ALA A 617 3.44 -10.35 2.21
CA ALA A 617 2.22 -9.66 2.62
C ALA A 617 1.79 -10.04 4.05
N LEU A 618 1.88 -11.33 4.42
CA LEU A 618 1.58 -11.78 5.77
C LEU A 618 2.66 -11.35 6.79
N GLU A 619 3.94 -11.33 6.39
CA GLU A 619 5.03 -10.80 7.23
C GLU A 619 4.80 -9.33 7.57
N ALA A 620 4.38 -8.52 6.60
CA ALA A 620 4.11 -7.09 6.79
C ALA A 620 3.01 -6.81 7.83
N THR A 621 2.10 -7.75 8.07
CA THR A 621 1.11 -7.64 9.16
C THR A 621 1.75 -7.68 10.55
N GLN A 622 2.99 -8.14 10.64
CA GLN A 622 3.71 -8.29 11.91
C GLN A 622 4.72 -7.16 12.14
N ASN A 623 5.41 -6.73 11.08
CA ASN A 623 6.53 -5.79 11.20
C ASN A 623 6.45 -4.55 10.28
N GLY A 624 5.45 -4.48 9.38
CA GLY A 624 5.27 -3.35 8.46
C GLY A 624 6.29 -3.27 7.33
N MET A 625 7.10 -4.31 7.11
CA MET A 625 8.12 -4.30 6.05
C MET A 625 7.46 -4.37 4.67
N PRO A 626 7.81 -3.46 3.73
CA PRO A 626 7.31 -3.50 2.38
C PRO A 626 7.96 -4.63 1.56
N ILE A 627 7.32 -5.02 0.45
CA ILE A 627 7.94 -5.91 -0.52
C ILE A 627 8.83 -5.14 -1.51
N VAL A 628 8.43 -3.93 -1.91
CA VAL A 628 9.27 -2.98 -2.66
C VAL A 628 10.14 -2.25 -1.65
N ARG A 629 11.42 -2.61 -1.59
CA ARG A 629 12.39 -2.06 -0.64
C ARG A 629 13.40 -1.21 -1.40
N SER A 630 13.31 0.10 -1.26
CA SER A 630 14.36 0.98 -1.79
C SER A 630 15.73 0.55 -1.28
N MET A 631 16.75 0.72 -2.09
CA MET A 631 18.09 0.19 -1.79
C MET A 631 18.62 0.58 -0.41
N PRO A 632 18.48 1.84 0.09
CA PRO A 632 18.96 2.22 1.42
C PRO A 632 18.24 1.51 2.57
N LEU A 633 17.01 0.98 2.38
CA LEU A 633 16.32 0.21 3.42
C LEU A 633 16.99 -1.15 3.66
N THR A 634 17.54 -1.75 2.62
CA THR A 634 18.23 -3.05 2.69
C THR A 634 19.74 -2.91 2.92
N PHE A 635 20.34 -1.84 2.41
CA PHE A 635 21.78 -1.59 2.47
C PHE A 635 22.07 -0.20 3.07
N PRO A 636 21.73 0.04 4.35
CA PRO A 636 21.80 1.37 4.97
C PRO A 636 23.22 1.94 5.10
N ASP A 637 24.22 1.08 5.12
CA ASP A 637 25.63 1.46 5.25
C ASP A 637 26.29 1.75 3.90
N ASP A 638 25.67 1.36 2.79
CA ASP A 638 26.19 1.63 1.44
C ASP A 638 25.66 2.96 0.93
N ARG A 639 26.52 3.97 0.98
CA ARG A 639 26.17 5.35 0.62
C ARG A 639 25.80 5.52 -0.87
N THR A 640 26.21 4.60 -1.73
CA THR A 640 25.82 4.59 -3.15
C THR A 640 24.32 4.33 -3.31
N CYS A 641 23.74 3.65 -2.33
CA CYS A 641 22.32 3.33 -2.31
C CYS A 641 21.41 4.50 -1.87
N ASP A 642 21.96 5.58 -1.29
CA ASP A 642 21.19 6.61 -0.57
C ASP A 642 20.02 7.20 -1.37
N ASP A 643 20.23 7.49 -2.66
CA ASP A 643 19.20 8.09 -3.53
C ASP A 643 19.08 7.34 -4.86
N MET A 644 18.98 6.03 -4.79
CA MET A 644 18.94 5.15 -5.96
C MET A 644 17.52 4.95 -6.43
N THR A 645 17.19 5.47 -7.60
CA THR A 645 15.81 5.61 -8.10
C THR A 645 15.48 4.75 -9.32
N TYR A 646 16.39 3.86 -9.74
CA TYR A 646 16.23 3.02 -10.94
C TYR A 646 16.26 1.52 -10.64
N GLN A 647 16.38 1.15 -9.38
CA GLN A 647 16.36 -0.23 -8.90
C GLN A 647 15.88 -0.31 -7.45
N TYR A 648 15.42 -1.49 -7.06
CA TYR A 648 15.00 -1.80 -5.68
C TYR A 648 15.13 -3.29 -5.38
N MET A 649 15.05 -3.64 -4.10
CA MET A 649 14.90 -5.03 -3.70
C MET A 649 13.41 -5.40 -3.66
N PHE A 650 13.01 -6.44 -4.36
CA PHE A 650 11.69 -7.07 -4.26
C PHE A 650 11.74 -8.19 -3.22
N GLY A 651 11.30 -7.88 -2.01
CA GLY A 651 11.58 -8.65 -0.82
C GLY A 651 13.07 -8.64 -0.48
N PRO A 652 13.58 -9.62 0.28
CA PRO A 652 14.99 -9.66 0.69
C PRO A 652 15.94 -10.13 -0.42
N TRP A 653 15.45 -10.74 -1.52
CA TRP A 653 16.29 -11.56 -2.39
C TRP A 653 16.46 -11.09 -3.82
N TYR A 654 15.46 -10.46 -4.42
CA TYR A 654 15.54 -10.00 -5.80
C TYR A 654 15.96 -8.53 -5.87
N CYS A 655 16.97 -8.22 -6.67
CA CYS A 655 17.30 -6.86 -7.10
C CYS A 655 16.74 -6.65 -8.50
N VAL A 656 15.82 -5.70 -8.64
CA VAL A 656 15.07 -5.42 -9.87
C VAL A 656 15.53 -4.09 -10.44
N GLY A 657 16.08 -4.10 -11.65
CA GLY A 657 16.43 -2.88 -12.39
C GLY A 657 15.27 -2.47 -13.31
N ILE A 658 14.86 -1.21 -13.26
CA ILE A 658 13.68 -0.68 -13.92
C ILE A 658 14.04 0.44 -14.89
N PHE A 659 13.64 0.30 -16.16
CA PHE A 659 13.89 1.26 -17.25
C PHE A 659 15.38 1.60 -17.44
N THR A 660 16.25 0.64 -17.20
CA THR A 660 17.69 0.80 -17.22
C THR A 660 18.40 -0.46 -17.70
N ASN A 661 19.58 -0.29 -18.27
CA ASN A 661 20.55 -1.36 -18.51
C ASN A 661 21.78 -1.26 -17.57
N GLU A 662 21.71 -0.38 -16.58
CA GLU A 662 22.68 -0.27 -15.51
C GLU A 662 22.12 -0.84 -14.21
N ILE A 663 22.91 -1.61 -13.49
CA ILE A 663 22.57 -2.17 -12.19
C ILE A 663 23.73 -1.97 -11.21
N TYR A 664 23.44 -1.39 -10.08
CA TYR A 664 24.36 -1.35 -8.97
C TYR A 664 24.16 -2.59 -8.09
N LEU A 665 25.17 -3.40 -7.97
CA LEU A 665 25.14 -4.56 -7.09
C LEU A 665 25.99 -4.25 -5.85
N PRO A 666 25.40 -4.08 -4.67
CA PRO A 666 26.12 -3.98 -3.41
C PRO A 666 27.12 -5.13 -3.22
N LYS A 667 28.10 -4.92 -2.35
CA LYS A 667 29.13 -5.94 -2.06
C LYS A 667 28.47 -7.28 -1.68
N GLY A 668 28.88 -8.34 -2.37
CA GLY A 668 28.37 -9.70 -2.19
C GLY A 668 28.37 -10.47 -3.50
N THR A 669 27.81 -11.65 -3.49
CA THR A 669 27.61 -12.47 -4.69
C THR A 669 26.16 -12.37 -5.17
N TRP A 670 26.00 -12.17 -6.45
CA TRP A 670 24.72 -12.04 -7.11
C TRP A 670 24.63 -13.05 -8.26
N THR A 671 23.43 -13.49 -8.55
CA THR A 671 23.16 -14.35 -9.71
C THR A 671 22.23 -13.61 -10.66
N ASP A 672 22.65 -13.43 -11.92
CA ASP A 672 21.75 -12.95 -12.96
C ASP A 672 20.62 -13.97 -13.14
N ALA A 673 19.38 -13.56 -12.92
CA ALA A 673 18.24 -14.46 -12.89
C ALA A 673 17.92 -15.04 -14.27
N TRP A 674 18.37 -14.40 -15.35
CA TRP A 674 18.09 -14.82 -16.72
C TRP A 674 19.14 -15.78 -17.27
N THR A 675 20.41 -15.54 -16.97
CA THR A 675 21.54 -16.29 -17.50
C THR A 675 22.10 -17.33 -16.53
N GLY A 676 21.83 -17.17 -15.22
CA GLY A 676 22.46 -17.95 -14.17
C GLY A 676 23.91 -17.55 -13.86
N GLU A 677 24.44 -16.50 -14.51
CA GLU A 677 25.80 -16.00 -14.26
C GLU A 677 25.96 -15.54 -12.82
N ARG A 678 26.99 -16.00 -12.14
CA ARG A 678 27.35 -15.54 -10.80
C ARG A 678 28.33 -14.37 -10.89
N ILE A 679 28.01 -13.28 -10.22
CA ILE A 679 28.79 -12.04 -10.18
C ILE A 679 29.23 -11.76 -8.76
N VAL A 680 30.52 -11.64 -8.53
CA VAL A 680 31.07 -11.18 -7.25
C VAL A 680 31.29 -9.68 -7.34
N SER A 681 30.39 -8.92 -6.69
CA SER A 681 30.48 -7.47 -6.66
C SER A 681 31.25 -6.98 -5.44
N LYS A 682 32.00 -5.90 -5.64
CA LYS A 682 32.65 -5.12 -4.57
C LYS A 682 31.89 -3.87 -4.19
N GLY A 683 30.68 -3.70 -4.70
CA GLY A 683 29.87 -2.50 -4.66
C GLY A 683 30.13 -1.69 -5.94
N GLU A 684 29.66 -2.18 -7.08
CA GLU A 684 29.96 -1.64 -8.41
C GLU A 684 28.70 -1.59 -9.28
N THR A 685 28.68 -0.66 -10.22
CA THR A 685 27.66 -0.58 -11.27
C THR A 685 28.11 -1.40 -12.47
N PHE A 686 27.23 -2.22 -12.99
CA PHE A 686 27.42 -3.03 -14.19
C PHE A 686 26.46 -2.57 -15.27
N THR A 687 26.93 -2.42 -16.49
CA THR A 687 26.09 -2.30 -17.67
C THR A 687 25.77 -3.70 -18.18
N ARG A 688 24.50 -4.02 -18.34
CA ARG A 688 24.02 -5.35 -18.73
C ARG A 688 22.90 -5.23 -19.75
N GLU A 689 22.97 -6.04 -20.81
CA GLU A 689 21.86 -6.28 -21.70
C GLU A 689 21.08 -7.49 -21.19
N TYR A 690 19.76 -7.37 -21.10
CA TYR A 690 18.90 -8.52 -20.80
C TYR A 690 18.55 -9.25 -22.11
N PRO A 691 18.24 -10.56 -22.06
CA PRO A 691 17.84 -11.34 -23.23
C PRO A 691 16.67 -10.70 -23.98
N ALA A 692 16.61 -10.88 -25.31
CA ALA A 692 15.58 -10.29 -26.17
C ALA A 692 14.14 -10.73 -25.83
N ASP A 693 14.00 -11.83 -25.13
CA ASP A 693 12.73 -12.36 -24.61
C ASP A 693 12.48 -11.96 -23.15
N ARG A 694 13.16 -10.93 -22.66
CA ARG A 694 12.99 -10.31 -21.35
C ARG A 694 12.81 -8.81 -21.51
N ALA A 695 12.42 -8.12 -20.42
CA ALA A 695 12.06 -6.71 -20.48
C ALA A 695 12.69 -5.85 -19.38
N GLY A 696 13.64 -6.39 -18.63
CA GLY A 696 14.36 -5.68 -17.59
C GLY A 696 15.38 -6.55 -16.86
N LEU A 697 16.20 -5.94 -16.02
CA LEU A 697 17.27 -6.58 -15.26
C LEU A 697 16.72 -7.21 -13.98
N LEU A 698 17.17 -8.41 -13.66
CA LEU A 698 16.80 -9.13 -12.44
C LEU A 698 18.00 -9.91 -11.90
N PHE A 699 18.35 -9.67 -10.65
CA PHE A 699 19.43 -10.35 -9.95
C PHE A 699 18.96 -10.96 -8.65
N ILE A 700 19.52 -12.08 -8.28
CA ILE A 700 19.24 -12.81 -7.05
C ILE A 700 20.45 -12.68 -6.13
N ARG A 701 20.19 -12.22 -4.91
CA ARG A 701 21.21 -12.10 -3.86
C ARG A 701 21.62 -13.47 -3.33
N GLU A 702 22.90 -13.65 -3.02
CA GLU A 702 23.39 -14.84 -2.30
C GLU A 702 22.64 -15.04 -0.95
N GLY A 703 22.45 -16.28 -0.54
CA GLY A 703 21.68 -16.64 0.62
C GLY A 703 20.17 -16.77 0.33
N ALA A 704 19.73 -16.49 -0.88
CA ALA A 704 18.30 -16.49 -1.22
C ALA A 704 17.64 -17.86 -1.03
N ILE A 705 16.45 -17.84 -0.42
CA ILE A 705 15.51 -18.96 -0.32
C ILE A 705 14.16 -18.45 -0.84
N ILE A 706 13.78 -18.88 -2.03
CA ILE A 706 12.62 -18.35 -2.75
C ILE A 706 11.62 -19.47 -3.00
N PRO A 707 10.51 -19.54 -2.24
CA PRO A 707 9.44 -20.48 -2.53
C PRO A 707 8.71 -20.07 -3.80
N SER A 708 8.40 -21.06 -4.64
CA SER A 708 7.61 -20.90 -5.84
C SER A 708 6.64 -22.06 -6.01
N GLN A 709 5.65 -21.90 -6.86
CA GLN A 709 4.71 -22.96 -7.24
C GLN A 709 4.74 -23.23 -8.74
N GLY A 710 4.21 -24.38 -9.14
CA GLY A 710 4.03 -24.70 -10.56
C GLY A 710 2.95 -23.85 -11.23
N ASP A 711 2.82 -24.01 -12.54
CA ASP A 711 1.86 -23.29 -13.38
C ASP A 711 0.42 -23.45 -12.87
N VAL A 712 -0.27 -22.33 -12.78
CA VAL A 712 -1.70 -22.25 -12.50
C VAL A 712 -2.33 -21.18 -13.38
N SER A 713 -3.58 -21.37 -13.76
CA SER A 713 -4.31 -20.39 -14.59
C SER A 713 -4.86 -19.21 -13.79
N TYR A 714 -5.03 -19.39 -12.47
CA TYR A 714 -5.42 -18.36 -11.49
C TYR A 714 -5.06 -18.82 -10.08
N LEU A 715 -4.90 -17.89 -9.15
CA LEU A 715 -4.63 -18.19 -7.74
C LEU A 715 -5.91 -18.74 -7.06
N GLY A 716 -5.73 -19.60 -6.06
CA GLY A 716 -6.86 -20.24 -5.38
C GLY A 716 -7.39 -21.50 -6.06
N THR A 717 -6.81 -21.93 -7.20
CA THR A 717 -7.11 -23.25 -7.79
C THR A 717 -6.77 -24.38 -6.83
N ARG A 718 -5.75 -24.17 -6.02
CA ARG A 718 -5.28 -25.10 -4.99
C ARG A 718 -4.54 -24.33 -3.90
N PRO A 719 -4.43 -24.86 -2.69
CA PRO A 719 -3.52 -24.35 -1.67
C PRO A 719 -2.06 -24.48 -2.11
N PHE A 720 -1.11 -23.85 -1.38
CA PHE A 720 0.33 -24.05 -1.62
C PHE A 720 0.80 -25.42 -1.12
N ASP A 721 0.27 -26.46 -1.76
CA ASP A 721 0.55 -27.88 -1.46
C ASP A 721 1.72 -28.47 -2.27
N LYS A 722 2.12 -27.80 -3.36
CA LYS A 722 3.29 -28.13 -4.18
C LYS A 722 4.20 -26.91 -4.30
N VAL A 723 5.32 -26.97 -3.62
CA VAL A 723 6.25 -25.84 -3.52
C VAL A 723 7.62 -26.24 -4.05
N THR A 724 8.21 -25.38 -4.88
CA THR A 724 9.62 -25.47 -5.25
C THR A 724 10.40 -24.46 -4.42
N LEU A 725 11.41 -24.91 -3.71
CA LEU A 725 12.35 -24.06 -3.00
C LEU A 725 13.57 -23.82 -3.88
N ASN A 726 13.70 -22.58 -4.37
CA ASN A 726 14.86 -22.12 -5.13
C ASN A 726 15.87 -21.53 -4.13
N ILE A 727 17.03 -22.18 -3.96
CA ILE A 727 17.98 -21.86 -2.91
C ILE A 727 19.32 -21.50 -3.52
N TYR A 728 19.92 -20.40 -3.07
CA TYR A 728 21.22 -19.86 -3.48
C TYR A 728 22.15 -19.84 -2.27
N PRO A 729 22.77 -20.96 -1.90
CA PRO A 729 23.46 -21.11 -0.62
C PRO A 729 24.60 -20.14 -0.41
N HIS A 730 24.63 -19.49 0.75
CA HIS A 730 25.75 -18.66 1.19
C HIS A 730 25.69 -18.45 2.69
N GLY A 731 26.64 -18.96 3.45
CA GLY A 731 26.65 -18.88 4.90
C GLY A 731 25.34 -19.40 5.54
N ASP A 732 24.88 -18.69 6.54
CA ASP A 732 23.58 -18.97 7.20
C ASP A 732 22.51 -18.04 6.64
N SER A 733 21.39 -18.62 6.19
CA SER A 733 20.25 -17.87 5.68
C SER A 733 18.93 -18.57 6.02
N GLU A 734 17.86 -17.81 6.07
CA GLU A 734 16.53 -18.32 6.37
C GLU A 734 15.43 -17.57 5.64
N PHE A 735 14.28 -18.19 5.48
CA PHE A 735 13.05 -17.60 4.97
C PHE A 735 11.85 -18.30 5.59
N THR A 736 10.88 -17.51 6.07
CA THR A 736 9.62 -18.05 6.60
C THR A 736 8.53 -17.94 5.52
N MET A 737 8.16 -19.07 4.94
CA MET A 737 7.00 -19.14 4.07
C MET A 737 5.73 -19.09 4.90
N MET A 738 4.81 -18.18 4.57
CA MET A 738 3.56 -17.96 5.29
C MET A 738 2.37 -18.19 4.37
N ASP A 739 1.28 -18.71 4.93
CA ASP A 739 0.01 -18.93 4.23
C ASP A 739 -1.18 -18.81 5.18
N ASP A 740 -2.36 -18.48 4.63
CA ASP A 740 -3.65 -18.45 5.31
C ASP A 740 -4.76 -18.96 4.37
N ASP A 741 -6.03 -18.83 4.77
CA ASP A 741 -7.17 -19.25 3.94
C ASP A 741 -7.36 -18.43 2.65
N GLY A 742 -6.69 -17.28 2.54
CA GLY A 742 -6.70 -16.43 1.35
C GLY A 742 -7.89 -15.49 1.23
N GLU A 743 -8.91 -15.58 2.08
CA GLU A 743 -10.15 -14.82 1.94
C GLU A 743 -10.66 -14.16 3.22
N SER A 744 -10.51 -14.81 4.37
CA SER A 744 -11.06 -14.30 5.63
C SER A 744 -10.10 -13.34 6.34
N TYR A 745 -10.58 -12.72 7.43
CA TYR A 745 -9.76 -11.92 8.34
C TYR A 745 -9.14 -12.77 9.47
N GLY A 746 -9.05 -14.09 9.28
CA GLY A 746 -8.46 -15.02 10.26
C GLY A 746 -7.02 -14.71 10.60
N TYR A 747 -6.25 -14.17 9.66
CA TYR A 747 -4.85 -13.77 9.86
C TYR A 747 -4.67 -12.74 11.00
N GLU A 748 -5.61 -11.84 11.21
CA GLU A 748 -5.58 -10.88 12.32
C GLU A 748 -5.71 -11.54 13.70
N LYS A 749 -6.25 -12.76 13.72
CA LYS A 749 -6.41 -13.59 14.92
C LYS A 749 -5.34 -14.68 15.02
N GLY A 750 -4.32 -14.62 14.17
CA GLY A 750 -3.20 -15.57 14.16
C GLY A 750 -3.48 -16.87 13.39
N ALA A 751 -4.57 -16.96 12.61
CA ALA A 751 -4.82 -18.10 11.72
C ALA A 751 -3.89 -18.05 10.49
N ILE A 752 -2.60 -18.24 10.74
CA ILE A 752 -1.50 -18.23 9.76
C ILE A 752 -0.67 -19.49 9.96
N ALA A 753 -0.32 -20.17 8.89
CA ALA A 753 0.67 -21.25 8.87
C ALA A 753 2.04 -20.69 8.48
N LYS A 754 3.08 -21.02 9.23
CA LYS A 754 4.46 -20.57 9.02
C LYS A 754 5.37 -21.78 8.84
N THR A 755 6.16 -21.79 7.77
CA THR A 755 7.18 -22.82 7.50
C THR A 755 8.53 -22.15 7.42
N LEU A 756 9.37 -22.31 8.43
CA LEU A 756 10.74 -21.80 8.41
C LEU A 756 11.61 -22.73 7.57
N VAL A 757 12.30 -22.18 6.60
CA VAL A 757 13.31 -22.85 5.78
C VAL A 757 14.65 -22.22 6.06
N GLU A 758 15.64 -23.04 6.46
CA GLU A 758 17.00 -22.62 6.77
C GLU A 758 17.98 -23.22 5.76
N CYS A 759 19.03 -22.49 5.43
CA CYS A 759 20.15 -23.00 4.66
C CYS A 759 21.47 -22.60 5.34
N HIS A 760 22.31 -23.58 5.60
CA HIS A 760 23.65 -23.41 6.18
C HIS A 760 24.69 -23.90 5.16
N GLU A 761 25.46 -22.99 4.59
CA GLU A 761 26.53 -23.32 3.63
C GLU A 761 27.90 -23.08 4.26
N LYS A 762 28.76 -24.06 4.14
CA LYS A 762 30.18 -23.95 4.55
C LYS A 762 31.07 -24.81 3.70
N GLY A 763 31.99 -24.18 3.00
CA GLY A 763 33.03 -24.89 2.25
C GLY A 763 32.47 -25.74 1.09
N GLY A 764 31.43 -25.33 0.46
CA GLY A 764 30.74 -26.01 -0.64
C GLY A 764 29.75 -27.10 -0.22
N VAL A 765 29.59 -27.33 1.08
CA VAL A 765 28.56 -28.23 1.64
C VAL A 765 27.39 -27.40 2.10
N SER A 766 26.20 -27.71 1.61
CA SER A 766 24.96 -27.04 1.99
C SER A 766 24.05 -27.97 2.79
N LYS A 767 23.57 -27.46 3.93
CA LYS A 767 22.56 -28.12 4.73
C LYS A 767 21.27 -27.30 4.70
N ILE A 768 20.19 -27.90 4.20
CA ILE A 768 18.88 -27.28 4.09
C ILE A 768 17.95 -27.95 5.09
N ILE A 769 17.20 -27.13 5.81
CA ILE A 769 16.23 -27.60 6.80
C ILE A 769 14.87 -26.97 6.47
N VAL A 770 13.86 -27.80 6.25
CA VAL A 770 12.47 -27.35 6.24
C VAL A 770 11.86 -27.76 7.57
N ASN A 771 11.52 -26.79 8.39
CA ASN A 771 10.97 -27.02 9.72
C ASN A 771 9.48 -27.41 9.65
N PRO A 772 8.94 -28.09 10.68
CA PRO A 772 7.51 -28.31 10.82
C PRO A 772 6.72 -27.00 10.72
N VAL A 773 5.51 -27.06 10.17
CA VAL A 773 4.64 -25.90 10.09
C VAL A 773 4.19 -25.48 11.49
N GLU A 774 4.36 -24.21 11.81
CA GLU A 774 3.83 -23.57 13.02
C GLU A 774 2.54 -22.83 12.68
N GLY A 775 1.52 -22.94 13.58
CA GLY A 775 0.21 -22.37 13.35
C GLY A 775 -0.65 -23.17 12.37
N SER A 776 -1.84 -22.66 12.09
CA SER A 776 -2.79 -23.33 11.19
C SER A 776 -3.89 -22.38 10.74
N PHE A 777 -4.59 -22.75 9.68
CA PHE A 777 -5.79 -22.08 9.17
C PHE A 777 -6.77 -23.11 8.60
N GLU A 778 -8.01 -22.72 8.40
CA GLU A 778 -9.03 -23.59 7.81
C GLU A 778 -8.69 -23.92 6.35
N GLY A 779 -8.64 -25.20 6.01
CA GLY A 779 -8.23 -25.68 4.68
C GLY A 779 -6.73 -25.85 4.47
N MET A 780 -5.92 -25.70 5.52
CA MET A 780 -4.47 -25.93 5.43
C MET A 780 -4.17 -27.38 4.98
N PRO A 781 -3.28 -27.57 3.98
CA PRO A 781 -2.85 -28.91 3.58
C PRO A 781 -2.17 -29.68 4.73
N GLY A 782 -2.57 -30.91 4.96
CA GLY A 782 -1.91 -31.79 5.94
C GLY A 782 -0.59 -32.37 5.44
N THR A 783 -0.37 -32.33 4.11
CA THR A 783 0.86 -32.77 3.45
C THR A 783 1.26 -31.79 2.38
N ARG A 784 2.55 -31.72 2.06
CA ARG A 784 3.09 -30.88 1.01
C ARG A 784 4.14 -31.63 0.17
N GLU A 785 4.11 -31.43 -1.15
CA GLU A 785 5.15 -31.87 -2.06
C GLU A 785 6.22 -30.77 -2.17
N TYR A 786 7.47 -31.15 -1.96
CA TYR A 786 8.59 -30.22 -2.11
C TYR A 786 9.46 -30.60 -3.28
N SER A 787 9.74 -29.65 -4.17
CA SER A 787 10.83 -29.69 -5.12
C SER A 787 11.92 -28.72 -4.70
N PHE A 788 13.15 -29.04 -5.01
CA PHE A 788 14.32 -28.23 -4.68
C PHE A 788 15.09 -27.91 -5.95
N ALA A 789 15.49 -26.64 -6.06
CA ALA A 789 16.44 -26.16 -7.04
C ALA A 789 17.53 -25.42 -6.27
N VAL A 790 18.68 -26.05 -6.09
CA VAL A 790 19.77 -25.53 -5.24
C VAL A 790 20.96 -25.15 -6.10
N GLN A 791 21.35 -23.88 -6.05
CA GLN A 791 22.52 -23.41 -6.81
C GLN A 791 23.80 -24.12 -6.31
N ASN A 792 24.59 -24.60 -7.24
CA ASN A 792 25.84 -25.29 -6.97
C ASN A 792 26.86 -25.03 -8.09
N ASP A 793 28.13 -25.05 -7.75
CA ASP A 793 29.23 -24.86 -8.73
C ASP A 793 29.64 -26.16 -9.46
N GLY A 794 28.82 -27.20 -9.38
CA GLY A 794 29.05 -28.50 -10.05
C GLY A 794 30.01 -29.44 -9.32
N LYS A 795 30.35 -29.12 -8.07
CA LYS A 795 31.22 -29.96 -7.24
C LYS A 795 30.47 -30.95 -6.36
N ALA A 796 29.17 -30.77 -6.20
CA ALA A 796 28.38 -31.70 -5.40
C ALA A 796 28.36 -33.09 -6.04
N THR A 797 28.57 -34.09 -5.19
CA THR A 797 28.60 -35.50 -5.60
C THR A 797 27.45 -36.30 -5.00
N THR A 798 26.82 -35.76 -3.99
CA THR A 798 25.82 -36.52 -3.20
C THR A 798 24.75 -35.60 -2.66
N VAL A 799 23.49 -36.04 -2.77
CA VAL A 799 22.33 -35.46 -2.07
C VAL A 799 21.83 -36.48 -1.04
N ILE A 800 21.73 -36.05 0.21
CA ILE A 800 21.30 -36.92 1.33
C ILE A 800 20.04 -36.31 1.94
N VAL A 801 18.98 -37.07 2.08
CA VAL A 801 17.70 -36.65 2.65
C VAL A 801 17.39 -37.50 3.87
N GLY A 802 17.25 -36.91 5.04
CA GLY A 802 17.00 -37.63 6.29
C GLY A 802 18.05 -38.72 6.62
N GLY A 803 19.32 -38.45 6.25
CA GLY A 803 20.44 -39.38 6.44
C GLY A 803 20.55 -40.49 5.39
N LYS A 804 19.68 -40.50 4.35
CA LYS A 804 19.72 -41.47 3.24
C LYS A 804 20.09 -40.78 1.95
N GLU A 805 20.99 -41.43 1.18
CA GLU A 805 21.39 -40.93 -0.13
C GLU A 805 20.20 -40.96 -1.12
N LEU A 806 19.90 -39.83 -1.72
CA LEU A 806 18.92 -39.70 -2.80
C LEU A 806 19.58 -40.05 -4.14
N LYS A 807 18.99 -40.97 -4.90
CA LYS A 807 19.54 -41.38 -6.21
C LYS A 807 19.02 -40.57 -7.38
N GLU A 808 17.82 -40.02 -7.24
CA GLU A 808 17.12 -39.29 -8.31
C GLU A 808 17.30 -37.77 -8.12
N TRP A 809 18.37 -37.26 -8.69
CA TRP A 809 18.62 -35.81 -8.80
C TRP A 809 19.37 -35.49 -10.09
N THR A 810 19.26 -34.27 -10.55
CA THR A 810 19.94 -33.76 -11.77
C THR A 810 20.76 -32.53 -11.43
N PHE A 811 21.79 -32.29 -12.25
CA PHE A 811 22.53 -31.03 -12.25
C PHE A 811 22.44 -30.40 -13.62
N GLU A 812 21.76 -29.26 -13.71
CA GLU A 812 21.54 -28.56 -14.98
C GLU A 812 21.49 -27.06 -14.73
N GLY A 813 22.12 -26.26 -15.60
CA GLY A 813 22.11 -24.79 -15.51
C GLY A 813 22.65 -24.26 -14.17
N GLY A 814 23.64 -24.95 -13.56
CA GLY A 814 24.20 -24.54 -12.26
C GLY A 814 23.29 -24.85 -11.07
N MET A 815 22.25 -25.64 -11.26
CA MET A 815 21.28 -25.99 -10.22
C MET A 815 21.18 -27.51 -10.02
N ILE A 816 21.26 -27.95 -8.80
CA ILE A 816 20.87 -29.30 -8.38
C ILE A 816 19.36 -29.33 -8.22
N ARG A 817 18.68 -30.25 -8.91
CA ARG A 817 17.23 -30.40 -8.89
C ARG A 817 16.80 -31.77 -8.44
N PHE A 818 15.85 -31.83 -7.53
CA PHE A 818 15.20 -33.06 -7.07
C PHE A 818 13.84 -32.75 -6.46
N SER A 819 13.02 -33.79 -6.29
CA SER A 819 11.71 -33.67 -5.65
C SER A 819 11.56 -34.72 -4.57
N LEU A 820 10.78 -34.42 -3.56
CA LEU A 820 10.40 -35.36 -2.52
C LEU A 820 8.91 -35.72 -2.70
N PRO A 821 8.50 -36.96 -2.38
CA PRO A 821 7.09 -37.30 -2.30
C PRO A 821 6.41 -36.41 -1.24
N ALA A 822 5.07 -36.38 -1.25
CA ALA A 822 4.31 -35.63 -0.26
C ALA A 822 4.73 -36.03 1.16
N VAL A 823 5.13 -35.06 1.96
CA VAL A 823 5.51 -35.21 3.36
C VAL A 823 4.48 -34.50 4.25
N SER A 824 4.31 -35.01 5.47
CA SER A 824 3.47 -34.34 6.46
C SER A 824 4.00 -32.94 6.75
N THR A 825 3.11 -31.95 6.86
CA THR A 825 3.48 -30.59 7.25
C THR A 825 4.01 -30.50 8.70
N SER A 826 3.83 -31.55 9.49
CA SER A 826 4.42 -31.67 10.84
C SER A 826 5.82 -32.31 10.86
N ASP A 827 6.34 -32.75 9.71
CA ASP A 827 7.64 -33.37 9.63
C ASP A 827 8.76 -32.34 9.40
N ARG A 828 9.91 -32.59 9.99
CA ARG A 828 11.15 -31.87 9.72
C ARG A 828 11.92 -32.56 8.60
N ILE A 829 12.27 -31.82 7.56
CA ILE A 829 13.08 -32.30 6.44
C ILE A 829 14.51 -31.78 6.61
N VAL A 830 15.50 -32.66 6.51
CA VAL A 830 16.93 -32.29 6.54
C VAL A 830 17.59 -32.83 5.27
N ILE A 831 18.26 -31.96 4.56
CA ILE A 831 18.94 -32.25 3.29
C ILE A 831 20.40 -31.81 3.41
N ASP A 832 21.33 -32.70 3.12
CA ASP A 832 22.74 -32.37 2.99
C ASP A 832 23.18 -32.56 1.54
N ILE A 833 23.77 -31.54 0.95
CA ILE A 833 24.38 -31.55 -0.39
C ILE A 833 25.89 -31.44 -0.21
N LYS A 834 26.62 -32.50 -0.64
CA LYS A 834 28.07 -32.66 -0.41
C LYS A 834 28.81 -32.81 -1.73
#